data_e0303e62ba4b9283cf05945e5f8954e1
#
_entry.id   e0303e62ba4b9283cf05945e5f8954e1
#
_cell.length_a   1.000
_cell.length_b   1.000
_cell.length_c   1.000
_cell.angle_alpha   90.00
_cell.angle_beta   90.00
_cell.angle_gamma   90.00
#
_symmetry.space_group_name_H-M   'P 1'
#
loop_
_entity.id
_entity.type
_entity.pdbx_description
1 polymer ?
#
loop_
_entity_poly.entity_id
_entity_poly.type
_entity_poly.pdbx_seq_one_letter_code
_entity_poly.pdbx_strand_id
1 'polypeptide(L)'
;SRGLGDVYKRQKLTDRSSIPAVVAELTLEEKAHLLTGASSFTTYAVERLGIPSCTVLDGGTGINFQQYWGDVYSRALKRDSGKNNLSLSGISNSAKVMPILDKLESDIPLTDEEQKVADYIRKEMKAIMPYEQQPGCFPPGMLLGATWDPKTVYDCGSAVGREMDAYKVDMVLGSPNVNIHRDPMNGRVFEGYSEDPCLAASLAPEFVKGLQAEGPIANVKHFAANNQETHRQNVDETIPLRALEEIYFPGFKACVQEGKVKSVMSAYNKINGTACAMNHWLLTDVLRGEWGFDGLVVSDWGAAYDQAKAIAAGNDLDMPGPRDIQPILDAVANGSLKMEEIDLAVSRMLQMLLDMPVMKGRKYDKIDPDYSKDVAYRCAEEGITLLKNDGLLPLKKDAKLSFFGNASKRFIESGGGSAKVHTKLTTSLMGTAKQIAGEDNVCFGEIKADTDVVVIAATAWGQEGWDRFEMDVAPSEKEMLMTAVRDAKAAGKRVVVVLNVVGPVDVSDYEADADAILCVFYPGMEGGRVAAQILFGEVNPSGKLPVTFPKRYKDAPTYGNFPGCAGEVFYGEGILVGYRYYDTKDVKPRYAFGHGLSYSKFEISDLTLDHTVVNYDNEETLTASVKVRNVSDRAGKEVVQIYISDVKSTLDKPVKELKAFRKVLLQPSEEQVLTFQITKDMLKSYDPEHKCWDCEAGYYEVLAGNASDNISCKAKFLVKCRSIYNYNEKTMLCVIHADERAAKIIDAQLEALHIDVSDMADALYYFPHREIGQVLHSMLDHAPIDEAVKKQAYEQIFEAVGALDISEL
;
A
#
# COMPACT_ATOMS: atom_id res chain seq x y z
N SER A 1 62.39 -12.09 -30.15
CA SER A 1 61.42 -11.11 -29.69
C SER A 1 59.98 -11.56 -30.04
N ARG A 2 59.33 -12.22 -29.17
CA ARG A 2 57.89 -12.45 -29.26
C ARG A 2 57.23 -11.38 -28.40
N GLY A 3 56.51 -10.48 -29.07
CA GLY A 3 55.84 -9.36 -28.46
C GLY A 3 54.74 -9.84 -27.50
N LEU A 4 54.80 -9.29 -26.33
CA LEU A 4 53.71 -9.20 -25.39
C LEU A 4 52.59 -8.40 -26.02
N GLY A 5 51.52 -9.06 -26.38
CA GLY A 5 50.23 -8.51 -26.81
C GLY A 5 49.11 -9.25 -26.10
N ASP A 6 49.20 -9.37 -24.77
CA ASP A 6 48.02 -9.67 -23.97
C ASP A 6 47.19 -8.39 -23.90
N VAL A 7 46.34 -8.26 -24.92
CA VAL A 7 45.20 -7.36 -24.86
C VAL A 7 44.37 -7.90 -23.69
N TYR A 8 44.46 -7.29 -22.51
CA TYR A 8 43.50 -7.43 -21.44
C TYR A 8 42.15 -7.19 -22.07
N LYS A 9 41.41 -8.26 -22.35
CA LYS A 9 39.98 -8.16 -22.64
C LYS A 9 39.36 -7.56 -21.40
N ARG A 10 39.11 -6.22 -21.41
CA ARG A 10 38.39 -5.55 -20.35
C ARG A 10 37.10 -6.31 -20.15
N GLN A 11 36.85 -6.76 -18.95
CA GLN A 11 35.64 -7.47 -18.60
C GLN A 11 34.50 -6.47 -18.67
N LYS A 12 33.48 -6.74 -19.48
CA LYS A 12 32.28 -5.92 -19.57
C LYS A 12 31.16 -6.59 -18.81
N LEU A 13 30.24 -5.77 -18.32
CA LEU A 13 28.97 -6.24 -17.75
C LEU A 13 28.12 -6.87 -18.88
N THR A 14 27.92 -8.18 -18.84
CA THR A 14 27.18 -8.93 -19.85
C THR A 14 26.08 -9.79 -19.23
N ASP A 15 26.34 -10.34 -18.06
CA ASP A 15 25.48 -11.23 -17.31
C ASP A 15 25.89 -11.26 -15.83
N ARG A 16 25.12 -11.98 -15.00
CA ARG A 16 25.38 -12.06 -13.56
C ARG A 16 26.74 -12.64 -13.20
N SER A 17 27.29 -13.54 -14.03
CA SER A 17 28.61 -14.14 -13.78
C SER A 17 29.77 -13.18 -14.00
N SER A 18 29.55 -12.11 -14.78
CA SER A 18 30.52 -11.05 -15.04
C SER A 18 30.66 -10.04 -13.88
N ILE A 19 29.69 -9.97 -12.97
CA ILE A 19 29.64 -8.96 -11.91
C ILE A 19 30.88 -8.95 -11.03
N PRO A 20 31.39 -10.08 -10.47
CA PRO A 20 32.56 -10.04 -9.58
C PRO A 20 33.80 -9.46 -10.25
N ALA A 21 34.00 -9.77 -11.52
CA ALA A 21 35.17 -9.27 -12.27
C ALA A 21 35.00 -7.78 -12.62
N VAL A 22 33.78 -7.35 -12.95
CA VAL A 22 33.49 -5.93 -13.21
C VAL A 22 33.67 -5.11 -11.93
N VAL A 23 33.19 -5.58 -10.78
CA VAL A 23 33.36 -4.93 -9.47
C VAL A 23 34.83 -4.79 -9.10
N ALA A 24 35.67 -5.82 -9.38
CA ALA A 24 37.11 -5.76 -9.13
C ALA A 24 37.85 -4.77 -10.02
N GLU A 25 37.37 -4.45 -11.22
CA GLU A 25 37.95 -3.48 -12.14
C GLU A 25 37.49 -2.03 -11.90
N LEU A 26 36.39 -1.80 -11.13
CA LEU A 26 35.93 -0.47 -10.79
C LEU A 26 36.87 0.22 -9.80
N THR A 27 37.20 1.50 -10.04
CA THR A 27 37.86 2.33 -9.03
C THR A 27 36.89 2.67 -7.89
N LEU A 28 37.41 3.11 -6.75
CA LEU A 28 36.57 3.50 -5.62
C LEU A 28 35.64 4.67 -5.98
N GLU A 29 36.14 5.65 -6.75
CA GLU A 29 35.36 6.79 -7.24
C GLU A 29 34.23 6.32 -8.16
N GLU A 30 34.52 5.38 -9.08
CA GLU A 30 33.50 4.81 -9.96
C GLU A 30 32.42 4.05 -9.17
N LYS A 31 32.83 3.27 -8.16
CA LYS A 31 31.91 2.58 -7.25
C LYS A 31 31.04 3.59 -6.50
N ALA A 32 31.62 4.62 -5.92
CA ALA A 32 30.89 5.68 -5.21
C ALA A 32 29.89 6.40 -6.13
N HIS A 33 30.29 6.70 -7.37
CA HIS A 33 29.38 7.28 -8.37
C HIS A 33 28.22 6.35 -8.75
N LEU A 34 28.46 5.04 -8.86
CA LEU A 34 27.38 4.08 -9.17
C LEU A 34 26.35 3.96 -8.04
N LEU A 35 26.71 4.31 -6.80
CA LEU A 35 25.84 4.31 -5.63
C LEU A 35 25.16 5.67 -5.40
N THR A 36 25.33 6.64 -6.32
CA THR A 36 24.70 7.96 -6.26
C THR A 36 24.09 8.33 -7.60
N GLY A 37 23.11 9.23 -7.60
CA GLY A 37 22.49 9.73 -8.84
C GLY A 37 23.45 10.57 -9.68
N ALA A 38 23.40 10.42 -10.99
CA ALA A 38 24.11 11.28 -11.95
C ALA A 38 23.33 12.57 -12.27
N SER A 39 22.01 12.50 -12.20
CA SER A 39 21.06 13.62 -12.26
C SER A 39 19.97 13.38 -11.26
N SER A 40 18.90 14.17 -11.31
CA SER A 40 17.73 13.93 -10.44
C SER A 40 17.04 12.60 -10.71
N PHE A 41 17.15 12.06 -11.93
CA PHE A 41 16.41 10.88 -12.36
C PHE A 41 17.22 9.92 -13.23
N THR A 42 18.56 10.00 -13.21
CA THR A 42 19.44 9.06 -13.91
C THR A 42 20.63 8.62 -13.06
N THR A 43 21.15 7.43 -13.36
CA THR A 43 22.36 6.89 -12.73
C THR A 43 23.61 7.14 -13.55
N TYR A 44 24.79 6.96 -12.95
CA TYR A 44 26.07 7.06 -13.65
C TYR A 44 26.29 5.89 -14.60
N ALA A 45 26.96 6.16 -15.73
CA ALA A 45 27.47 5.14 -16.64
C ALA A 45 28.96 4.94 -16.44
N VAL A 46 29.45 3.70 -16.63
CA VAL A 46 30.88 3.38 -16.76
C VAL A 46 31.08 2.63 -18.09
N GLU A 47 31.14 3.40 -19.19
CA GLU A 47 31.10 2.89 -20.57
C GLU A 47 32.22 1.86 -20.85
N ARG A 48 33.43 2.08 -20.27
CA ARG A 48 34.56 1.17 -20.43
C ARG A 48 34.29 -0.25 -19.94
N LEU A 49 33.35 -0.41 -18.98
CA LEU A 49 32.95 -1.70 -18.41
C LEU A 49 31.54 -2.12 -18.89
N GLY A 50 30.94 -1.42 -19.85
CA GLY A 50 29.62 -1.73 -20.39
C GLY A 50 28.49 -1.48 -19.41
N ILE A 51 28.66 -0.58 -18.44
CA ILE A 51 27.64 -0.17 -17.47
C ILE A 51 26.94 1.08 -18.04
N PRO A 52 25.65 0.98 -18.47
CA PRO A 52 24.89 2.11 -18.95
C PRO A 52 24.33 2.96 -17.80
N SER A 53 23.94 4.20 -18.11
CA SER A 53 23.03 4.98 -17.28
C SER A 53 21.60 4.45 -17.44
N CYS A 54 20.83 4.35 -16.38
CA CYS A 54 19.39 4.07 -16.42
C CYS A 54 18.57 5.28 -16.00
N THR A 55 17.32 5.34 -16.49
CA THR A 55 16.33 6.37 -16.14
C THR A 55 15.35 5.82 -15.12
N VAL A 56 15.16 6.56 -14.02
CA VAL A 56 14.24 6.24 -12.93
C VAL A 56 13.27 7.40 -12.77
N LEU A 57 11.95 7.14 -12.83
CA LEU A 57 10.91 8.18 -12.74
C LEU A 57 9.72 7.70 -11.95
N ASP A 58 9.02 8.62 -11.28
CA ASP A 58 7.73 8.32 -10.69
C ASP A 58 6.69 8.02 -11.76
N GLY A 59 5.81 7.05 -11.44
CA GLY A 59 4.88 6.58 -12.44
C GLY A 59 3.77 5.66 -11.97
N GLY A 60 3.43 5.62 -10.69
CA GLY A 60 2.35 4.77 -10.19
C GLY A 60 0.98 5.03 -10.82
N THR A 61 0.79 6.24 -11.34
CA THR A 61 -0.44 6.68 -12.03
C THR A 61 -0.22 7.01 -13.51
N GLY A 62 0.98 6.75 -14.03
CA GLY A 62 1.45 7.16 -15.36
C GLY A 62 2.70 8.04 -15.24
N ILE A 63 3.34 8.35 -16.35
CA ILE A 63 4.62 9.08 -16.35
C ILE A 63 4.49 10.50 -15.81
N ASN A 64 5.36 10.89 -14.89
CA ASN A 64 5.47 12.25 -14.39
C ASN A 64 6.26 13.12 -15.37
N PHE A 65 5.56 13.84 -16.24
CA PHE A 65 6.19 14.70 -17.24
C PHE A 65 6.94 15.87 -16.64
N GLN A 66 6.55 16.39 -15.50
CA GLN A 66 7.29 17.45 -14.83
C GLN A 66 8.72 17.00 -14.49
N GLN A 67 8.87 15.80 -13.94
CA GLN A 67 10.18 15.21 -13.66
C GLN A 67 10.96 14.92 -14.95
N TYR A 68 10.30 14.30 -15.93
CA TYR A 68 10.91 13.91 -17.20
C TYR A 68 11.42 15.12 -18.00
N TRP A 69 10.57 16.13 -18.20
CA TRP A 69 10.95 17.36 -18.88
C TRP A 69 12.01 18.15 -18.12
N GLY A 70 11.89 18.22 -16.79
CA GLY A 70 12.86 18.88 -15.91
C GLY A 70 14.24 18.26 -16.00
N ASP A 71 14.34 16.93 -16.01
CA ASP A 71 15.59 16.22 -16.15
C ASP A 71 16.20 16.36 -17.54
N VAL A 72 15.41 16.20 -18.61
CA VAL A 72 15.85 16.42 -19.99
C VAL A 72 16.37 17.84 -20.18
N TYR A 73 15.65 18.83 -19.68
CA TYR A 73 16.06 20.24 -19.73
C TYR A 73 17.36 20.48 -18.99
N SER A 74 17.50 19.92 -17.80
CA SER A 74 18.70 20.04 -16.95
C SER A 74 19.94 19.46 -17.62
N ARG A 75 19.83 18.26 -18.20
CA ARG A 75 20.91 17.58 -18.90
C ARG A 75 21.35 18.34 -20.17
N ALA A 76 20.38 18.84 -20.91
CA ALA A 76 20.64 19.64 -22.10
C ALA A 76 21.33 20.96 -21.77
N LEU A 77 20.89 21.68 -20.75
CA LEU A 77 21.54 22.91 -20.28
C LEU A 77 22.97 22.66 -19.79
N LYS A 78 23.22 21.56 -19.06
CA LYS A 78 24.56 21.17 -18.61
C LYS A 78 25.50 20.92 -19.79
N ARG A 79 25.04 20.17 -20.78
CA ARG A 79 25.77 19.90 -22.01
C ARG A 79 26.13 21.20 -22.77
N ASP A 80 25.16 22.10 -22.97
CA ASP A 80 25.31 23.29 -23.80
C ASP A 80 26.08 24.41 -23.08
N SER A 81 26.04 24.48 -21.76
CA SER A 81 26.76 25.49 -20.95
C SER A 81 28.17 25.09 -20.57
N GLY A 82 28.55 23.81 -20.68
CA GLY A 82 29.85 23.29 -20.24
C GLY A 82 30.10 23.39 -18.71
N LYS A 83 29.08 23.73 -17.91
CA LYS A 83 29.21 23.91 -16.46
C LYS A 83 28.83 22.62 -15.72
N ASN A 84 29.77 22.09 -14.93
CA ASN A 84 29.58 20.85 -14.19
C ASN A 84 28.84 21.02 -12.82
N ASN A 85 28.61 22.25 -12.34
CA ASN A 85 28.08 22.54 -11.02
C ASN A 85 26.62 23.05 -11.08
N LEU A 86 25.67 22.15 -11.23
CA LEU A 86 24.23 22.44 -11.07
C LEU A 86 23.62 21.41 -10.11
N SER A 87 24.00 21.48 -8.84
CA SER A 87 23.68 20.47 -7.82
C SER A 87 22.19 20.29 -7.48
N LEU A 88 21.33 21.22 -7.81
CA LEU A 88 19.86 21.15 -7.60
C LEU A 88 19.10 21.39 -8.90
N SER A 89 19.76 21.33 -10.04
CA SER A 89 19.22 21.77 -11.34
C SER A 89 17.99 20.97 -11.79
N GLY A 90 17.91 19.68 -11.47
CA GLY A 90 16.79 18.82 -11.89
C GLY A 90 15.50 19.20 -11.19
N ILE A 91 15.51 19.29 -9.88
CA ILE A 91 14.32 19.67 -9.08
C ILE A 91 13.93 21.12 -9.36
N SER A 92 14.90 22.04 -9.38
CA SER A 92 14.67 23.44 -9.73
C SER A 92 14.10 23.62 -11.12
N ASN A 93 14.56 22.83 -12.11
CA ASN A 93 14.05 22.89 -13.47
C ASN A 93 12.72 22.16 -13.62
N SER A 94 12.44 21.15 -12.84
CA SER A 94 11.10 20.54 -12.76
C SER A 94 10.07 21.58 -12.30
N ALA A 95 10.40 22.40 -11.29
CA ALA A 95 9.53 23.50 -10.85
C ALA A 95 9.30 24.57 -11.93
N LYS A 96 10.29 24.85 -12.78
CA LYS A 96 10.14 25.79 -13.92
C LYS A 96 9.29 25.22 -15.04
N VAL A 97 9.33 23.91 -15.24
CA VAL A 97 8.59 23.22 -16.31
C VAL A 97 7.11 23.04 -15.94
N MET A 98 6.79 22.91 -14.66
CA MET A 98 5.42 22.68 -14.20
C MET A 98 4.41 23.71 -14.72
N PRO A 99 4.62 25.05 -14.61
CA PRO A 99 3.66 26.03 -15.14
C PRO A 99 3.47 25.93 -16.67
N ILE A 100 4.49 25.50 -17.38
CA ILE A 100 4.41 25.29 -18.83
C ILE A 100 3.50 24.10 -19.13
N LEU A 101 3.69 23.00 -18.43
CA LEU A 101 2.87 21.80 -18.57
C LEU A 101 1.40 22.06 -18.19
N ASP A 102 1.15 22.77 -17.08
CA ASP A 102 -0.20 23.15 -16.62
C ASP A 102 -0.93 24.01 -17.67
N LYS A 103 -0.22 24.96 -18.28
CA LYS A 103 -0.79 25.79 -19.37
C LYS A 103 -1.06 24.97 -20.63
N LEU A 104 -0.14 24.08 -21.02
CA LEU A 104 -0.32 23.20 -22.16
C LEU A 104 -1.50 22.24 -21.96
N GLU A 105 -1.67 21.72 -20.75
CA GLU A 105 -2.76 20.84 -20.36
C GLU A 105 -4.13 21.55 -20.44
N SER A 106 -4.16 22.85 -20.07
CA SER A 106 -5.37 23.66 -20.02
C SER A 106 -5.62 24.48 -21.29
N ASP A 107 -4.84 24.28 -22.35
CA ASP A 107 -4.86 25.07 -23.60
C ASP A 107 -4.68 26.60 -23.39
N ILE A 108 -3.93 26.96 -22.31
CA ILE A 108 -3.58 28.36 -22.02
C ILE A 108 -2.34 28.75 -22.86
N PRO A 109 -2.34 29.85 -23.58
CA PRO A 109 -1.18 30.30 -24.37
C PRO A 109 0.06 30.49 -23.47
N LEU A 110 1.20 30.00 -23.97
CA LEU A 110 2.51 30.24 -23.33
C LEU A 110 2.99 31.65 -23.62
N THR A 111 3.76 32.24 -22.74
CA THR A 111 4.56 33.42 -23.00
C THR A 111 5.70 33.08 -23.97
N ASP A 112 6.31 34.10 -24.60
CA ASP A 112 7.45 33.90 -25.52
C ASP A 112 8.63 33.19 -24.86
N GLU A 113 8.86 33.41 -23.55
CA GLU A 113 9.93 32.75 -22.80
C GLU A 113 9.59 31.29 -22.50
N GLU A 114 8.36 31.03 -22.04
CA GLU A 114 7.88 29.67 -21.82
C GLU A 114 7.86 28.85 -23.12
N GLN A 115 7.47 29.48 -24.23
CA GLN A 115 7.47 28.83 -25.55
C GLN A 115 8.89 28.41 -25.97
N LYS A 116 9.90 29.28 -25.76
CA LYS A 116 11.30 28.94 -26.03
C LYS A 116 11.78 27.73 -25.20
N VAL A 117 11.42 27.68 -23.92
CA VAL A 117 11.75 26.55 -23.05
C VAL A 117 11.05 25.28 -23.52
N ALA A 118 9.75 25.36 -23.83
CA ALA A 118 8.99 24.22 -24.34
C ALA A 118 9.56 23.68 -25.65
N ASP A 119 9.88 24.56 -26.62
CA ASP A 119 10.45 24.18 -27.89
C ASP A 119 11.84 23.56 -27.77
N TYR A 120 12.65 24.09 -26.86
CA TYR A 120 13.96 23.51 -26.54
C TYR A 120 13.83 22.10 -25.97
N ILE A 121 12.94 21.89 -24.99
CA ILE A 121 12.68 20.57 -24.38
C ILE A 121 12.14 19.61 -25.44
N ARG A 122 11.15 20.03 -26.24
CA ARG A 122 10.58 19.22 -27.33
C ARG A 122 11.62 18.77 -28.35
N LYS A 123 12.57 19.64 -28.69
CA LYS A 123 13.69 19.29 -29.57
C LYS A 123 14.55 18.16 -28.96
N GLU A 124 14.89 18.27 -27.67
CA GLU A 124 15.65 17.24 -26.99
C GLU A 124 14.86 15.94 -26.86
N MET A 125 13.57 16.04 -26.56
CA MET A 125 12.66 14.88 -26.45
C MET A 125 12.55 14.11 -27.76
N LYS A 126 12.57 14.80 -28.93
CA LYS A 126 12.54 14.14 -30.25
C LYS A 126 13.77 13.26 -30.50
N ALA A 127 14.89 13.55 -29.86
CA ALA A 127 16.08 12.69 -29.94
C ALA A 127 15.94 11.40 -29.11
N ILE A 128 15.13 11.43 -28.06
CA ILE A 128 14.86 10.29 -27.18
C ILE A 128 13.65 9.50 -27.70
N MET A 129 12.58 10.23 -28.09
CA MET A 129 11.35 9.70 -28.64
C MET A 129 10.93 10.47 -29.88
N PRO A 130 10.91 9.83 -31.07
CA PRO A 130 10.57 10.50 -32.32
C PRO A 130 9.09 10.91 -32.43
N TYR A 131 8.23 10.47 -31.48
CA TYR A 131 6.79 10.69 -31.51
C TYR A 131 6.37 11.63 -30.37
N GLU A 132 5.54 12.63 -30.69
CA GLU A 132 4.86 13.42 -29.68
C GLU A 132 3.60 12.66 -29.24
N GLN A 133 3.57 12.18 -27.99
CA GLN A 133 2.46 11.39 -27.45
C GLN A 133 2.00 11.99 -26.12
N GLN A 134 0.71 11.86 -25.85
CA GLN A 134 0.14 12.21 -24.55
C GLN A 134 0.17 10.98 -23.65
N PRO A 135 0.65 11.08 -22.40
CA PRO A 135 0.67 9.96 -21.50
C PRO A 135 -0.74 9.56 -21.06
N GLY A 136 -0.95 8.29 -20.79
CA GLY A 136 -2.10 7.81 -20.06
C GLY A 136 -2.06 8.27 -18.60
N CYS A 137 -3.22 8.50 -18.03
CA CYS A 137 -3.37 8.75 -16.59
C CYS A 137 -4.27 7.67 -16.00
N PHE A 138 -3.69 6.87 -15.10
CA PHE A 138 -4.35 5.75 -14.44
C PHE A 138 -4.73 6.15 -13.01
N PRO A 139 -5.72 5.49 -12.41
CA PRO A 139 -6.06 5.74 -11.02
C PRO A 139 -4.93 5.39 -10.05
N PRO A 140 -4.74 6.17 -8.97
CA PRO A 140 -3.83 5.82 -7.89
C PRO A 140 -4.38 4.71 -6.98
N GLY A 141 -3.55 4.30 -6.01
CA GLY A 141 -3.80 3.17 -5.12
C GLY A 141 -5.16 3.16 -4.44
N MET A 142 -5.69 4.30 -4.00
CA MET A 142 -7.00 4.40 -3.35
C MET A 142 -8.13 3.85 -4.22
N LEU A 143 -8.21 4.26 -5.48
CA LEU A 143 -9.24 3.74 -6.38
C LEU A 143 -8.93 2.30 -6.80
N LEU A 144 -7.65 1.94 -6.99
CA LEU A 144 -7.28 0.55 -7.25
C LEU A 144 -7.64 -0.37 -6.08
N GLY A 145 -7.48 0.11 -4.84
CA GLY A 145 -7.96 -0.56 -3.63
C GLY A 145 -9.48 -0.76 -3.63
N ALA A 146 -10.22 0.25 -4.09
CA ALA A 146 -11.68 0.19 -4.19
C ALA A 146 -12.18 -0.81 -5.25
N THR A 147 -11.34 -1.28 -6.15
CA THR A 147 -11.70 -2.34 -7.11
C THR A 147 -11.92 -3.70 -6.45
N TRP A 148 -11.19 -4.02 -5.37
CA TRP A 148 -11.15 -5.34 -4.76
C TRP A 148 -10.93 -6.47 -5.80
N ASP A 149 -10.19 -6.15 -6.86
CA ASP A 149 -9.95 -7.06 -7.99
C ASP A 149 -8.46 -7.11 -8.36
N PRO A 150 -7.75 -8.17 -7.96
CA PRO A 150 -6.34 -8.35 -8.28
C PRO A 150 -6.04 -8.29 -9.78
N LYS A 151 -6.96 -8.80 -10.61
CA LYS A 151 -6.77 -8.79 -12.07
C LYS A 151 -6.76 -7.38 -12.66
N THR A 152 -7.68 -6.53 -12.24
CA THR A 152 -7.75 -5.14 -12.68
C THR A 152 -6.47 -4.39 -12.27
N VAL A 153 -5.93 -4.66 -11.07
CA VAL A 153 -4.68 -4.07 -10.59
C VAL A 153 -3.47 -4.56 -11.41
N TYR A 154 -3.42 -5.85 -11.76
CA TYR A 154 -2.40 -6.39 -12.66
C TYR A 154 -2.45 -5.71 -14.04
N ASP A 155 -3.64 -5.58 -14.65
CA ASP A 155 -3.82 -4.96 -15.95
C ASP A 155 -3.38 -3.48 -15.93
N CYS A 156 -3.66 -2.76 -14.80
CA CYS A 156 -3.19 -1.39 -14.60
C CYS A 156 -1.66 -1.32 -14.56
N GLY A 157 -1.02 -2.18 -13.78
CA GLY A 157 0.44 -2.29 -13.73
C GLY A 157 1.06 -2.58 -15.11
N SER A 158 0.45 -3.48 -15.89
CA SER A 158 0.87 -3.78 -17.25
C SER A 158 0.77 -2.56 -18.17
N ALA A 159 -0.33 -1.80 -18.13
CA ALA A 159 -0.51 -0.61 -18.95
C ALA A 159 0.53 0.48 -18.62
N VAL A 160 0.77 0.72 -17.33
CA VAL A 160 1.84 1.62 -16.86
C VAL A 160 3.21 1.14 -17.36
N GLY A 161 3.51 -0.15 -17.21
CA GLY A 161 4.78 -0.74 -17.64
C GLY A 161 5.06 -0.56 -19.13
N ARG A 162 4.04 -0.75 -19.97
CA ARG A 162 4.14 -0.55 -21.44
C ARG A 162 4.46 0.90 -21.80
N GLU A 163 3.76 1.86 -21.19
CA GLU A 163 4.02 3.27 -21.43
C GLU A 163 5.42 3.66 -20.95
N MET A 164 5.83 3.21 -19.75
CA MET A 164 7.15 3.52 -19.20
C MET A 164 8.28 2.96 -20.06
N ASP A 165 8.14 1.73 -20.59
CA ASP A 165 9.13 1.19 -21.53
C ASP A 165 9.21 2.00 -22.82
N ALA A 166 8.06 2.43 -23.39
CA ALA A 166 7.99 3.29 -24.55
C ALA A 166 8.65 4.65 -24.29
N TYR A 167 8.48 5.24 -23.09
CA TYR A 167 9.14 6.48 -22.66
C TYR A 167 10.60 6.32 -22.24
N LYS A 168 11.18 5.13 -22.41
CA LYS A 168 12.58 4.81 -22.10
C LYS A 168 12.92 4.92 -20.60
N VAL A 169 11.94 4.68 -19.75
CA VAL A 169 12.11 4.55 -18.30
C VAL A 169 12.50 3.10 -17.96
N ASP A 170 13.49 2.93 -17.09
CA ASP A 170 14.04 1.62 -16.71
C ASP A 170 13.51 1.13 -15.37
N MET A 171 13.28 2.07 -14.43
CA MET A 171 12.68 1.81 -13.12
C MET A 171 11.56 2.80 -12.87
N VAL A 172 10.42 2.29 -12.44
CA VAL A 172 9.23 3.10 -12.15
C VAL A 172 9.09 3.23 -10.63
N LEU A 173 9.32 4.45 -10.15
CA LEU A 173 9.27 4.78 -8.73
C LEU A 173 7.82 4.88 -8.25
N GLY A 174 7.58 4.43 -7.03
CA GLY A 174 6.24 4.47 -6.43
C GLY A 174 5.22 3.56 -7.09
N SER A 175 5.67 2.46 -7.59
CA SER A 175 4.87 1.49 -8.31
C SER A 175 4.99 0.10 -7.67
N PRO A 176 4.22 -0.14 -6.60
CA PRO A 176 3.20 0.73 -5.95
C PRO A 176 3.71 1.49 -4.71
N ASN A 177 2.88 2.44 -4.19
CA ASN A 177 2.94 2.92 -2.81
C ASN A 177 2.04 2.03 -1.95
N VAL A 178 2.60 1.39 -0.93
CA VAL A 178 1.88 0.45 -0.06
C VAL A 178 1.79 0.91 1.40
N ASN A 179 2.07 2.19 1.66
CA ASN A 179 1.84 2.75 2.99
C ASN A 179 0.36 2.67 3.34
N ILE A 180 0.07 2.20 4.56
CA ILE A 180 -1.30 2.02 5.05
C ILE A 180 -1.97 3.37 5.31
N HIS A 181 -3.27 3.45 5.08
CA HIS A 181 -4.09 4.63 5.39
C HIS A 181 -4.29 4.73 6.91
N ARG A 182 -3.29 5.27 7.61
CA ARG A 182 -3.29 5.44 9.07
C ARG A 182 -4.25 6.55 9.51
N ASP A 183 -4.18 7.70 8.82
CA ASP A 183 -4.98 8.88 9.16
C ASP A 183 -5.62 9.48 7.90
N PRO A 184 -6.91 9.88 7.94
CA PRO A 184 -7.60 10.47 6.80
C PRO A 184 -7.04 11.84 6.39
N MET A 185 -6.25 12.50 7.25
CA MET A 185 -5.65 13.82 6.97
C MET A 185 -4.34 13.73 6.20
N ASN A 186 -3.76 12.54 6.02
CA ASN A 186 -2.54 12.39 5.23
C ASN A 186 -2.76 12.88 3.80
N GLY A 187 -1.89 13.79 3.34
CA GLY A 187 -1.98 14.38 1.99
C GLY A 187 -1.76 13.40 0.84
N ARG A 188 -1.06 12.28 1.10
CA ARG A 188 -0.78 11.20 0.13
C ARG A 188 -1.63 9.95 0.33
N VAL A 189 -2.71 10.03 1.10
CA VAL A 189 -3.59 8.88 1.34
C VAL A 189 -4.12 8.27 0.02
N PHE A 190 -4.27 9.08 -1.03
CA PHE A 190 -4.72 8.61 -2.35
C PHE A 190 -3.78 7.61 -3.03
N GLU A 191 -2.48 7.65 -2.71
CA GLU A 191 -1.48 6.77 -3.35
C GLU A 191 -1.50 5.35 -2.80
N GLY A 192 -1.82 5.16 -1.51
CA GLY A 192 -1.90 3.85 -0.86
C GLY A 192 -3.18 3.10 -1.24
N TYR A 193 -3.17 1.78 -1.05
CA TYR A 193 -4.28 0.91 -1.46
C TYR A 193 -5.40 0.84 -0.43
N SER A 194 -5.08 0.80 0.86
CA SER A 194 -6.07 0.51 1.90
C SER A 194 -5.60 0.88 3.31
N GLU A 195 -6.54 0.94 4.24
CA GLU A 195 -6.30 0.88 5.68
C GLU A 195 -6.07 -0.56 6.18
N ASP A 196 -6.40 -1.56 5.35
CA ASP A 196 -6.30 -2.97 5.68
C ASP A 196 -5.07 -3.62 5.05
N PRO A 197 -4.18 -4.24 5.85
CA PRO A 197 -2.97 -4.89 5.35
C PRO A 197 -3.26 -6.11 4.47
N CYS A 198 -4.36 -6.86 4.68
CA CYS A 198 -4.73 -8.00 3.85
C CYS A 198 -5.15 -7.53 2.44
N LEU A 199 -5.97 -6.49 2.35
CA LEU A 199 -6.37 -5.93 1.05
C LEU A 199 -5.16 -5.35 0.31
N ALA A 200 -4.30 -4.57 0.99
CA ALA A 200 -3.09 -4.02 0.38
C ALA A 200 -2.13 -5.12 -0.08
N ALA A 201 -1.89 -6.15 0.74
CA ALA A 201 -1.02 -7.29 0.43
C ALA A 201 -1.58 -8.18 -0.70
N SER A 202 -2.90 -8.19 -0.91
CA SER A 202 -3.53 -8.96 -2.00
C SER A 202 -3.49 -8.23 -3.35
N LEU A 203 -3.46 -6.89 -3.36
CA LEU A 203 -3.57 -6.09 -4.57
C LEU A 203 -2.24 -5.56 -5.08
N ALA A 204 -1.41 -5.01 -4.19
CA ALA A 204 -0.17 -4.35 -4.59
C ALA A 204 0.84 -5.27 -5.31
N PRO A 205 1.02 -6.56 -4.93
CA PRO A 205 1.88 -7.48 -5.67
C PRO A 205 1.45 -7.67 -7.12
N GLU A 206 0.16 -7.59 -7.43
CA GLU A 206 -0.36 -7.74 -8.79
C GLU A 206 0.05 -6.57 -9.68
N PHE A 207 0.05 -5.33 -9.14
CA PHE A 207 0.59 -4.19 -9.87
C PHE A 207 2.07 -4.39 -10.22
N VAL A 208 2.87 -4.87 -9.25
CA VAL A 208 4.29 -5.19 -9.45
C VAL A 208 4.46 -6.21 -10.56
N LYS A 209 3.71 -7.33 -10.51
CA LYS A 209 3.76 -8.39 -11.53
C LYS A 209 3.41 -7.87 -12.92
N GLY A 210 2.32 -7.09 -13.02
CA GLY A 210 1.86 -6.51 -14.28
C GLY A 210 2.92 -5.58 -14.88
N LEU A 211 3.46 -4.65 -14.09
CA LEU A 211 4.47 -3.71 -14.53
C LEU A 211 5.75 -4.42 -14.98
N GLN A 212 6.30 -5.30 -14.15
CA GLN A 212 7.55 -6.00 -14.43
C GLN A 212 7.43 -6.98 -15.61
N ALA A 213 6.23 -7.50 -15.89
CA ALA A 213 5.98 -8.31 -17.07
C ALA A 213 6.23 -7.56 -18.38
N GLU A 214 6.17 -6.22 -18.36
CA GLU A 214 6.35 -5.39 -19.57
C GLU A 214 7.79 -4.89 -19.76
N GLY A 215 8.68 -5.08 -18.79
CA GLY A 215 10.11 -4.80 -18.93
C GLY A 215 10.70 -3.88 -17.86
N PRO A 216 10.12 -2.69 -17.57
CA PRO A 216 10.62 -1.83 -16.51
C PRO A 216 10.58 -2.51 -15.15
N ILE A 217 11.40 -2.03 -14.22
CA ILE A 217 11.44 -2.52 -12.85
C ILE A 217 10.48 -1.72 -12.00
N ALA A 218 9.69 -2.41 -11.19
CA ALA A 218 8.86 -1.79 -10.15
C ALA A 218 9.72 -1.43 -8.93
N ASN A 219 9.39 -0.30 -8.30
CA ASN A 219 9.98 0.17 -7.05
C ASN A 219 8.85 0.43 -6.04
N VAL A 220 8.73 -0.43 -5.03
CA VAL A 220 7.72 -0.26 -3.97
C VAL A 220 8.18 0.77 -2.94
N LYS A 221 7.25 1.66 -2.49
CA LYS A 221 7.54 2.75 -1.57
C LYS A 221 6.43 2.96 -0.53
N HIS A 222 6.70 3.71 0.56
CA HIS A 222 8.01 4.14 1.08
C HIS A 222 8.32 3.26 2.30
N PHE A 223 9.41 2.52 2.28
CA PHE A 223 9.75 1.53 3.31
C PHE A 223 10.54 2.16 4.47
N ALA A 224 9.83 2.34 5.61
CA ALA A 224 8.44 2.01 5.87
C ALA A 224 7.73 3.14 6.62
N ALA A 225 6.40 3.03 6.65
CA ALA A 225 5.52 3.85 7.50
C ALA A 225 5.52 5.36 7.19
N ASN A 226 5.82 5.82 5.98
CA ASN A 226 5.66 7.23 5.60
C ASN A 226 4.15 7.57 5.51
N ASN A 227 3.51 7.78 6.68
CA ASN A 227 2.06 7.93 6.82
C ASN A 227 1.62 9.38 7.07
N GLN A 228 2.54 10.36 6.96
CA GLN A 228 2.29 11.78 7.04
C GLN A 228 3.28 12.57 6.20
N GLU A 229 2.88 13.77 5.79
CA GLU A 229 3.73 14.68 5.03
C GLU A 229 4.34 15.77 5.91
N THR A 230 3.67 16.13 6.99
CA THR A 230 4.15 17.11 7.98
C THR A 230 5.43 16.59 8.64
N HIS A 231 6.50 17.35 8.50
CA HIS A 231 7.84 17.03 9.02
C HIS A 231 8.42 15.69 8.51
N ARG A 232 7.94 15.14 7.39
CA ARG A 232 8.28 13.79 6.89
C ARG A 232 9.79 13.50 6.84
N GLN A 233 10.64 14.51 6.62
CA GLN A 233 12.11 14.34 6.59
C GLN A 233 12.77 14.25 7.98
N ASN A 234 12.04 14.63 9.04
CA ASN A 234 12.61 14.76 10.39
C ASN A 234 11.81 14.02 11.46
N VAL A 235 10.56 13.63 11.15
CA VAL A 235 9.69 12.98 12.13
C VAL A 235 10.27 11.65 12.59
N ASP A 236 10.21 11.42 13.89
CA ASP A 236 10.48 10.14 14.52
C ASP A 236 9.16 9.46 14.89
N GLU A 237 8.88 8.36 14.23
CA GLU A 237 7.68 7.56 14.42
C GLU A 237 7.97 6.42 15.39
N THR A 238 7.51 6.57 16.63
CA THR A 238 7.57 5.49 17.61
C THR A 238 6.43 4.51 17.36
N ILE A 239 6.77 3.40 16.74
CA ILE A 239 5.80 2.38 16.30
C ILE A 239 6.03 1.09 17.08
N PRO A 240 4.99 0.55 17.78
CA PRO A 240 5.07 -0.76 18.40
C PRO A 240 5.45 -1.85 17.37
N LEU A 241 6.35 -2.76 17.75
CA LEU A 241 6.83 -3.82 16.85
C LEU A 241 5.68 -4.66 16.27
N ARG A 242 4.68 -4.97 17.08
CA ARG A 242 3.48 -5.69 16.65
C ARG A 242 2.72 -4.92 15.55
N ALA A 243 2.62 -3.60 15.67
CA ALA A 243 1.97 -2.78 14.65
C ALA A 243 2.79 -2.75 13.34
N LEU A 244 4.13 -2.71 13.42
CA LEU A 244 4.98 -2.85 12.23
C LEU A 244 4.71 -4.17 11.52
N GLU A 245 4.71 -5.30 12.26
CA GLU A 245 4.56 -6.65 11.72
C GLU A 245 3.15 -6.93 11.16
N GLU A 246 2.09 -6.53 11.90
CA GLU A 246 0.72 -6.89 11.54
C GLU A 246 0.05 -5.87 10.61
N ILE A 247 0.49 -4.60 10.60
CA ILE A 247 -0.19 -3.52 9.86
C ILE A 247 0.70 -2.92 8.76
N TYR A 248 1.91 -2.47 9.09
CA TYR A 248 2.71 -1.64 8.17
C TYR A 248 3.62 -2.43 7.22
N PHE A 249 4.06 -3.63 7.60
CA PHE A 249 4.94 -4.48 6.80
C PHE A 249 4.25 -5.40 5.79
N PRO A 250 3.02 -5.91 6.00
CA PRO A 250 2.47 -6.96 5.14
C PRO A 250 2.40 -6.60 3.66
N GLY A 251 2.04 -5.36 3.31
CA GLY A 251 2.02 -4.90 1.92
C GLY A 251 3.40 -4.95 1.24
N PHE A 252 4.45 -4.53 1.95
CA PHE A 252 5.84 -4.62 1.46
C PHE A 252 6.30 -6.06 1.35
N LYS A 253 6.06 -6.86 2.40
CA LYS A 253 6.42 -8.28 2.42
C LYS A 253 5.80 -9.04 1.26
N ALA A 254 4.51 -8.81 0.98
CA ALA A 254 3.82 -9.41 -0.14
C ALA A 254 4.41 -8.96 -1.50
N CYS A 255 4.75 -7.66 -1.67
CA CYS A 255 5.42 -7.19 -2.87
C CYS A 255 6.78 -7.86 -3.08
N VAL A 256 7.54 -8.13 -2.00
CA VAL A 256 8.82 -8.85 -2.05
C VAL A 256 8.60 -10.34 -2.35
N GLN A 257 7.78 -11.01 -1.56
CA GLN A 257 7.67 -12.48 -1.58
C GLN A 257 6.78 -13.00 -2.70
N GLU A 258 5.68 -12.32 -3.02
CA GLU A 258 4.71 -12.74 -4.04
C GLU A 258 4.87 -11.93 -5.33
N GLY A 259 5.02 -10.60 -5.22
CA GLY A 259 5.24 -9.69 -6.35
C GLY A 259 6.61 -9.84 -6.99
N LYS A 260 7.60 -10.36 -6.26
CA LYS A 260 9.01 -10.44 -6.69
C LYS A 260 9.52 -9.08 -7.15
N VAL A 261 9.17 -8.04 -6.39
CA VAL A 261 9.61 -6.68 -6.67
C VAL A 261 11.14 -6.61 -6.66
N LYS A 262 11.69 -5.86 -7.60
CA LYS A 262 13.14 -5.77 -7.78
C LYS A 262 13.78 -4.55 -7.15
N SER A 263 12.97 -3.58 -6.73
CA SER A 263 13.46 -2.39 -6.04
C SER A 263 12.52 -1.96 -4.92
N VAL A 264 13.09 -1.43 -3.84
CA VAL A 264 12.39 -0.86 -2.69
C VAL A 264 12.92 0.55 -2.46
N MET A 265 12.05 1.51 -2.16
CA MET A 265 12.46 2.86 -1.76
C MET A 265 12.39 3.00 -0.25
N SER A 266 13.52 3.34 0.40
CA SER A 266 13.56 3.65 1.83
C SER A 266 12.92 5.02 2.10
N ALA A 267 12.15 5.12 3.19
CA ALA A 267 11.37 6.31 3.51
C ALA A 267 12.20 7.47 4.10
N TYR A 268 11.63 8.68 4.11
CA TYR A 268 12.23 9.87 4.72
C TYR A 268 12.30 9.80 6.24
N ASN A 269 11.24 9.29 6.87
CA ASN A 269 11.02 9.33 8.32
C ASN A 269 12.00 8.43 9.09
N LYS A 270 12.02 8.63 10.39
CA LYS A 270 12.66 7.70 11.32
C LYS A 270 11.62 6.74 11.88
N ILE A 271 12.04 5.53 12.18
CA ILE A 271 11.28 4.54 12.95
C ILE A 271 12.09 4.22 14.20
N ASN A 272 11.48 4.44 15.36
CA ASN A 272 12.07 4.13 16.67
C ASN A 272 13.49 4.71 16.81
N GLY A 273 13.67 5.98 16.44
CA GLY A 273 14.92 6.73 16.57
C GLY A 273 15.89 6.64 15.40
N THR A 274 15.66 5.73 14.42
CA THR A 274 16.60 5.52 13.31
C THR A 274 15.94 5.84 11.96
N ALA A 275 16.59 6.72 11.15
CA ALA A 275 16.10 7.05 9.81
C ALA A 275 16.07 5.82 8.90
N CYS A 276 14.96 5.61 8.19
CA CYS A 276 14.72 4.40 7.41
C CYS A 276 15.85 4.07 6.42
N ALA A 277 16.40 5.08 5.73
CA ALA A 277 17.52 4.89 4.79
C ALA A 277 18.84 4.48 5.46
N MET A 278 18.96 4.63 6.78
CA MET A 278 20.15 4.30 7.57
C MET A 278 19.87 3.24 8.64
N ASN A 279 18.75 2.54 8.54
CA ASN A 279 18.30 1.56 9.52
C ASN A 279 18.69 0.15 9.09
N HIS A 280 19.79 -0.36 9.65
CA HIS A 280 20.31 -1.71 9.33
C HIS A 280 19.26 -2.80 9.67
N TRP A 281 18.60 -2.69 10.83
CA TRP A 281 17.57 -3.64 11.20
C TRP A 281 16.47 -3.71 10.13
N LEU A 282 15.98 -2.53 9.68
CA LEU A 282 14.90 -2.46 8.68
C LEU A 282 15.35 -3.00 7.31
N LEU A 283 16.52 -2.51 6.80
CA LEU A 283 16.94 -2.76 5.42
C LEU A 283 17.71 -4.08 5.25
N THR A 284 18.40 -4.55 6.29
CA THR A 284 19.23 -5.76 6.21
C THR A 284 18.57 -6.91 6.95
N ASP A 285 18.25 -6.77 8.24
CA ASP A 285 17.75 -7.90 9.01
C ASP A 285 16.32 -8.29 8.56
N VAL A 286 15.39 -7.34 8.51
CA VAL A 286 13.99 -7.59 8.11
C VAL A 286 13.88 -7.79 6.60
N LEU A 287 14.20 -6.75 5.81
CA LEU A 287 13.94 -6.76 4.36
C LEU A 287 14.72 -7.88 3.65
N ARG A 288 16.02 -8.00 3.92
CA ARG A 288 16.89 -8.97 3.24
C ARG A 288 16.97 -10.31 3.96
N GLY A 289 17.13 -10.28 5.29
CA GLY A 289 17.29 -11.49 6.11
C GLY A 289 15.98 -12.28 6.23
N GLU A 290 14.92 -11.66 6.73
CA GLU A 290 13.66 -12.37 6.99
C GLU A 290 12.82 -12.56 5.73
N TRP A 291 12.70 -11.53 4.87
CA TRP A 291 11.84 -11.61 3.68
C TRP A 291 12.56 -12.13 2.43
N GLY A 292 13.89 -12.21 2.45
CA GLY A 292 14.70 -12.74 1.34
C GLY A 292 14.80 -11.78 0.15
N PHE A 293 14.73 -10.46 0.35
CA PHE A 293 14.88 -9.48 -0.72
C PHE A 293 16.32 -9.43 -1.23
N ASP A 294 16.51 -9.67 -2.51
CA ASP A 294 17.81 -9.66 -3.20
C ASP A 294 17.99 -8.46 -4.17
N GLY A 295 17.01 -7.56 -4.22
CA GLY A 295 16.97 -6.43 -5.14
C GLY A 295 17.70 -5.18 -4.64
N LEU A 296 17.44 -4.05 -5.31
CA LEU A 296 18.04 -2.74 -5.06
C LEU A 296 17.20 -1.91 -4.08
N VAL A 297 17.83 -1.38 -3.04
CA VAL A 297 17.24 -0.34 -2.19
C VAL A 297 17.70 1.03 -2.68
N VAL A 298 16.72 1.89 -3.01
CA VAL A 298 16.93 3.28 -3.42
C VAL A 298 16.43 4.19 -2.30
N SER A 299 17.18 5.25 -1.95
CA SER A 299 16.67 6.25 -1.00
C SER A 299 15.53 7.05 -1.62
N ASP A 300 14.57 7.50 -0.81
CA ASP A 300 13.75 8.65 -1.20
C ASP A 300 14.64 9.90 -1.41
N TRP A 301 14.14 10.92 -2.11
CA TRP A 301 14.95 12.03 -2.66
C TRP A 301 15.63 12.85 -1.57
N GLY A 302 16.89 12.49 -1.24
CA GLY A 302 17.68 13.11 -0.18
C GLY A 302 17.52 12.44 1.20
N ALA A 303 16.88 11.26 1.29
CA ALA A 303 16.68 10.55 2.56
C ALA A 303 17.96 9.88 3.11
N ALA A 304 18.98 9.67 2.30
CA ALA A 304 20.30 9.22 2.76
C ALA A 304 21.06 10.40 3.38
N TYR A 305 20.69 10.78 4.61
CA TYR A 305 21.28 11.93 5.31
C TYR A 305 22.77 11.76 5.62
N ASP A 306 23.24 10.52 5.73
CA ASP A 306 24.63 10.10 5.84
C ASP A 306 24.86 8.94 4.86
N GLN A 307 25.54 9.22 3.75
CA GLN A 307 25.74 8.27 2.67
C GLN A 307 26.47 6.99 3.12
N ALA A 308 27.50 7.12 3.96
CA ALA A 308 28.25 5.97 4.43
C ALA A 308 27.42 5.06 5.32
N LYS A 309 26.64 5.65 6.25
CA LYS A 309 25.72 4.88 7.09
C LYS A 309 24.58 4.25 6.29
N ALA A 310 24.09 4.94 5.26
CA ALA A 310 23.05 4.40 4.39
C ALA A 310 23.56 3.15 3.64
N ILE A 311 24.75 3.20 3.04
CA ILE A 311 25.38 2.04 2.38
C ILE A 311 25.57 0.88 3.37
N ALA A 312 26.16 1.16 4.55
CA ALA A 312 26.37 0.15 5.58
C ALA A 312 25.05 -0.47 6.10
N ALA A 313 23.95 0.28 6.09
CA ALA A 313 22.63 -0.22 6.46
C ALA A 313 21.95 -1.06 5.37
N GLY A 314 22.44 -1.03 4.13
CA GLY A 314 21.86 -1.76 3.00
C GLY A 314 21.03 -0.92 2.02
N ASN A 315 21.09 0.42 2.10
CA ASN A 315 20.59 1.33 1.07
C ASN A 315 21.63 1.44 -0.04
N ASP A 316 21.31 0.97 -1.24
CA ASP A 316 22.31 0.76 -2.30
C ASP A 316 22.48 1.99 -3.21
N LEU A 317 21.43 2.79 -3.42
CA LEU A 317 21.46 3.95 -4.33
C LEU A 317 20.89 5.20 -3.63
N ASP A 318 21.73 6.24 -3.51
CA ASP A 318 21.34 7.55 -2.97
C ASP A 318 20.87 8.49 -4.08
N MET A 319 19.61 8.88 -4.04
CA MET A 319 19.00 9.83 -4.98
C MET A 319 18.58 11.11 -4.24
N PRO A 320 18.48 12.26 -4.92
CA PRO A 320 18.79 12.56 -6.29
C PRO A 320 20.29 12.88 -6.50
N GLY A 321 20.73 12.86 -7.73
CA GLY A 321 22.08 13.32 -8.10
C GLY A 321 22.12 14.68 -8.80
N PRO A 322 23.32 15.20 -9.09
CA PRO A 322 24.62 14.66 -8.65
C PRO A 322 24.89 14.91 -7.15
N ARG A 323 25.52 13.94 -6.49
CA ARG A 323 25.94 14.05 -5.09
C ARG A 323 27.46 14.21 -4.99
N ASP A 324 27.91 14.86 -3.93
CA ASP A 324 29.31 14.79 -3.53
C ASP A 324 29.62 13.38 -3.00
N ILE A 325 30.61 12.73 -3.58
CA ILE A 325 31.04 11.38 -3.17
C ILE A 325 32.13 11.42 -2.09
N GLN A 326 32.68 12.60 -1.76
CA GLN A 326 33.76 12.72 -0.80
C GLN A 326 33.41 12.07 0.57
N PRO A 327 32.19 12.17 1.11
CA PRO A 327 31.81 11.49 2.34
C PRO A 327 32.00 9.96 2.28
N ILE A 328 31.74 9.34 1.13
CA ILE A 328 31.97 7.89 0.92
C ILE A 328 33.46 7.58 0.91
N LEU A 329 34.24 8.37 0.17
CA LEU A 329 35.69 8.17 0.07
C LEU A 329 36.37 8.33 1.43
N ASP A 330 35.98 9.36 2.20
CA ASP A 330 36.51 9.63 3.54
C ASP A 330 36.14 8.51 4.53
N ALA A 331 34.91 7.97 4.43
CA ALA A 331 34.47 6.88 5.28
C ALA A 331 35.26 5.58 5.03
N VAL A 332 35.58 5.29 3.77
CA VAL A 332 36.47 4.16 3.42
C VAL A 332 37.90 4.42 3.93
N ALA A 333 38.42 5.62 3.73
CA ALA A 333 39.77 5.96 4.15
C ALA A 333 39.97 5.88 5.68
N ASN A 334 38.95 6.24 6.46
CA ASN A 334 38.98 6.18 7.92
C ASN A 334 38.49 4.83 8.50
N GLY A 335 38.02 3.89 7.66
CA GLY A 335 37.56 2.56 8.04
C GLY A 335 36.16 2.49 8.65
N SER A 336 35.37 3.56 8.62
CA SER A 336 33.97 3.57 9.08
C SER A 336 33.00 2.95 8.07
N LEU A 337 33.38 2.83 6.80
CA LEU A 337 32.69 2.07 5.77
C LEU A 337 33.65 1.06 5.16
N LYS A 338 33.27 -0.21 5.10
CA LYS A 338 34.14 -1.29 4.58
C LYS A 338 33.99 -1.38 3.05
N MET A 339 35.07 -1.79 2.40
CA MET A 339 35.06 -1.99 0.95
C MET A 339 34.08 -3.08 0.54
N GLU A 340 33.89 -4.12 1.36
CA GLU A 340 32.96 -5.22 1.13
C GLU A 340 31.51 -4.74 1.10
N GLU A 341 31.15 -3.73 1.90
CA GLU A 341 29.80 -3.12 1.94
C GLU A 341 29.55 -2.35 0.64
N ILE A 342 30.53 -1.61 0.14
CA ILE A 342 30.45 -0.91 -1.16
C ILE A 342 30.37 -1.94 -2.29
N ASP A 343 31.21 -2.96 -2.30
CA ASP A 343 31.23 -3.98 -3.35
C ASP A 343 29.91 -4.74 -3.43
N LEU A 344 29.29 -4.98 -2.28
CA LEU A 344 27.98 -5.61 -2.19
C LEU A 344 26.88 -4.70 -2.78
N ALA A 345 26.86 -3.41 -2.41
CA ALA A 345 25.90 -2.43 -2.93
C ALA A 345 26.05 -2.26 -4.45
N VAL A 346 27.29 -2.13 -4.94
CA VAL A 346 27.60 -2.07 -6.39
C VAL A 346 27.16 -3.36 -7.09
N SER A 347 27.40 -4.52 -6.50
CA SER A 347 26.97 -5.81 -7.09
C SER A 347 25.47 -5.86 -7.26
N ARG A 348 24.67 -5.38 -6.29
CA ARG A 348 23.21 -5.28 -6.37
C ARG A 348 22.78 -4.29 -7.45
N MET A 349 23.45 -3.15 -7.56
CA MET A 349 23.18 -2.17 -8.62
C MET A 349 23.43 -2.79 -10.00
N LEU A 350 24.55 -3.48 -10.21
CA LEU A 350 24.87 -4.14 -11.47
C LEU A 350 23.89 -5.28 -11.79
N GLN A 351 23.52 -6.07 -10.79
CA GLN A 351 22.50 -7.11 -10.94
C GLN A 351 21.17 -6.52 -11.40
N MET A 352 20.77 -5.38 -10.82
CA MET A 352 19.55 -4.69 -11.18
C MET A 352 19.60 -4.14 -12.60
N LEU A 353 20.72 -3.51 -13.01
CA LEU A 353 20.91 -3.03 -14.39
C LEU A 353 20.72 -4.14 -15.42
N LEU A 354 21.24 -5.34 -15.15
CA LEU A 354 21.05 -6.50 -16.05
C LEU A 354 19.59 -6.91 -16.22
N ASP A 355 18.73 -6.57 -15.26
CA ASP A 355 17.31 -6.85 -15.34
C ASP A 355 16.49 -5.74 -16.01
N MET A 356 17.07 -4.55 -16.18
CA MET A 356 16.40 -3.37 -16.77
C MET A 356 16.34 -3.41 -18.30
N PRO A 357 15.35 -2.75 -18.92
CA PRO A 357 15.22 -2.64 -20.37
C PRO A 357 16.44 -2.04 -21.09
N VAL A 358 17.20 -1.14 -20.43
CA VAL A 358 18.43 -0.57 -21.00
C VAL A 358 19.47 -1.64 -21.34
N MET A 359 19.49 -2.78 -20.61
CA MET A 359 20.36 -3.91 -20.86
C MET A 359 19.68 -5.03 -21.65
N LYS A 360 18.40 -5.33 -21.35
CA LYS A 360 17.63 -6.43 -21.97
C LYS A 360 17.04 -6.06 -23.35
N GLY A 361 16.95 -4.78 -23.66
CA GLY A 361 16.22 -4.25 -24.82
C GLY A 361 14.80 -3.85 -24.47
N ARG A 362 14.30 -2.85 -25.17
CA ARG A 362 12.92 -2.32 -25.03
C ARG A 362 11.93 -3.20 -25.79
N LYS A 363 10.74 -3.34 -25.25
CA LYS A 363 9.63 -4.05 -25.88
C LYS A 363 8.76 -3.13 -26.73
N TYR A 364 8.67 -1.85 -26.31
CA TYR A 364 7.76 -0.88 -26.94
C TYR A 364 8.52 0.36 -27.41
N ASP A 365 8.23 0.78 -28.66
CA ASP A 365 8.77 2.01 -29.24
C ASP A 365 7.83 3.20 -29.09
N LYS A 366 6.53 2.93 -28.89
CA LYS A 366 5.47 3.94 -28.72
C LYS A 366 4.38 3.41 -27.80
N ILE A 367 3.64 4.33 -27.18
CA ILE A 367 2.45 3.98 -26.41
C ILE A 367 1.29 3.55 -27.32
N ASP A 368 0.37 2.80 -26.76
CA ASP A 368 -0.93 2.47 -27.35
C ASP A 368 -2.04 3.19 -26.55
N PRO A 369 -2.47 4.37 -27.00
CA PRO A 369 -3.45 5.16 -26.24
C PRO A 369 -4.81 4.49 -26.10
N ASP A 370 -5.22 3.64 -27.04
CA ASP A 370 -6.51 2.96 -26.96
C ASP A 370 -6.46 1.85 -25.91
N TYR A 371 -5.35 1.10 -25.83
CA TYR A 371 -5.12 0.15 -24.76
C TYR A 371 -5.08 0.82 -23.37
N SER A 372 -4.35 1.93 -23.25
CA SER A 372 -4.27 2.69 -22.00
C SER A 372 -5.64 3.21 -21.56
N LYS A 373 -6.46 3.73 -22.49
CA LYS A 373 -7.84 4.16 -22.21
C LYS A 373 -8.73 3.02 -21.76
N ASP A 374 -8.65 1.86 -22.42
CA ASP A 374 -9.44 0.69 -22.07
C ASP A 374 -9.11 0.18 -20.66
N VAL A 375 -7.83 0.15 -20.29
CA VAL A 375 -7.41 -0.23 -18.95
C VAL A 375 -7.84 0.80 -17.91
N ALA A 376 -7.64 2.12 -18.17
CA ALA A 376 -8.07 3.17 -17.26
C ALA A 376 -9.60 3.17 -17.06
N TYR A 377 -10.35 2.89 -18.13
CA TYR A 377 -11.80 2.72 -18.09
C TYR A 377 -12.20 1.57 -17.13
N ARG A 378 -11.60 0.39 -17.29
CA ARG A 378 -11.88 -0.77 -16.44
C ARG A 378 -11.53 -0.49 -14.98
N CYS A 379 -10.38 0.16 -14.70
CA CYS A 379 -10.03 0.55 -13.34
C CYS A 379 -11.10 1.47 -12.71
N ALA A 380 -11.56 2.46 -13.45
CA ALA A 380 -12.62 3.36 -12.98
C ALA A 380 -13.98 2.64 -12.82
N GLU A 381 -14.33 1.75 -13.76
CA GLU A 381 -15.55 0.93 -13.72
C GLU A 381 -15.61 0.05 -12.47
N GLU A 382 -14.47 -0.59 -12.13
CA GLU A 382 -14.39 -1.49 -10.99
C GLU A 382 -14.26 -0.78 -9.64
N GLY A 383 -13.72 0.47 -9.63
CA GLY A 383 -13.36 1.14 -8.38
C GLY A 383 -14.30 2.28 -7.97
N ILE A 384 -15.00 2.96 -8.89
CA ILE A 384 -15.95 4.02 -8.54
C ILE A 384 -17.07 3.44 -7.65
N THR A 385 -17.28 4.06 -6.48
CA THR A 385 -18.10 3.51 -5.40
C THR A 385 -19.37 4.32 -5.18
N LEU A 386 -20.53 3.68 -5.28
CA LEU A 386 -21.82 4.28 -4.94
C LEU A 386 -22.02 4.18 -3.42
N LEU A 387 -21.97 5.33 -2.72
CA LEU A 387 -22.09 5.38 -1.25
C LEU A 387 -23.53 5.43 -0.76
N LYS A 388 -24.41 6.15 -1.48
CA LYS A 388 -25.83 6.33 -1.14
C LYS A 388 -26.67 6.35 -2.40
N ASN A 389 -27.87 5.74 -2.35
CA ASN A 389 -28.87 5.84 -3.41
C ASN A 389 -30.28 5.62 -2.86
N ASP A 390 -31.06 6.67 -2.72
CA ASP A 390 -32.45 6.62 -2.25
C ASP A 390 -33.44 6.35 -3.43
N GLY A 391 -33.02 5.48 -4.35
CA GLY A 391 -33.82 5.09 -5.53
C GLY A 391 -33.84 6.12 -6.65
N LEU A 392 -32.91 7.10 -6.66
CA LEU A 392 -32.78 8.07 -7.75
C LEU A 392 -32.04 7.47 -8.95
N LEU A 393 -30.91 6.82 -8.66
CA LEU A 393 -30.08 6.21 -9.70
C LEU A 393 -30.51 4.76 -10.00
N PRO A 394 -30.45 4.32 -11.28
CA PRO A 394 -29.97 5.07 -12.46
C PRO A 394 -30.99 6.06 -13.00
N LEU A 395 -30.47 7.15 -13.61
CA LEU A 395 -31.26 8.18 -14.26
C LEU A 395 -31.84 7.68 -15.58
N LYS A 396 -32.97 8.31 -16.01
CA LYS A 396 -33.49 8.12 -17.37
C LYS A 396 -32.58 8.80 -18.38
N LYS A 397 -32.47 8.24 -19.59
CA LYS A 397 -31.62 8.78 -20.66
C LYS A 397 -32.02 10.18 -21.16
N ASP A 398 -33.25 10.58 -20.95
CA ASP A 398 -33.78 11.90 -21.32
C ASP A 398 -33.89 12.87 -20.13
N ALA A 399 -33.27 12.54 -18.99
CA ALA A 399 -33.32 13.37 -17.79
C ALA A 399 -32.62 14.73 -18.03
N LYS A 400 -33.28 15.80 -17.56
CA LYS A 400 -32.75 17.16 -17.61
C LYS A 400 -31.87 17.44 -16.39
N LEU A 401 -30.61 17.75 -16.63
CA LEU A 401 -29.58 17.87 -15.62
C LEU A 401 -29.02 19.28 -15.50
N SER A 402 -28.87 19.74 -14.27
CA SER A 402 -28.14 20.97 -13.94
C SER A 402 -26.87 20.59 -13.18
N PHE A 403 -25.71 20.88 -13.75
CA PHE A 403 -24.42 20.59 -13.15
C PHE A 403 -23.84 21.78 -12.38
N PHE A 404 -23.21 21.49 -11.25
CA PHE A 404 -22.46 22.43 -10.44
C PHE A 404 -21.08 21.84 -10.08
N GLY A 405 -20.11 22.74 -9.80
CA GLY A 405 -18.73 22.39 -9.49
C GLY A 405 -17.87 22.13 -10.74
N ASN A 406 -16.65 22.68 -10.73
CA ASN A 406 -15.74 22.57 -11.87
C ASN A 406 -15.30 21.12 -12.12
N ALA A 407 -15.32 20.27 -11.10
CA ALA A 407 -15.05 18.84 -11.24
C ALA A 407 -16.02 18.15 -12.23
N SER A 408 -17.23 18.67 -12.44
CA SER A 408 -18.14 18.15 -13.45
C SER A 408 -17.59 18.28 -14.89
N LYS A 409 -16.71 19.26 -15.13
CA LYS A 409 -16.02 19.48 -16.41
C LYS A 409 -14.73 18.69 -16.53
N ARG A 410 -13.99 18.62 -15.44
CA ARG A 410 -12.75 17.87 -15.34
C ARG A 410 -12.47 17.45 -13.90
N PHE A 411 -12.25 16.17 -13.67
CA PHE A 411 -11.83 15.63 -12.38
C PHE A 411 -10.36 15.92 -12.08
N ILE A 412 -9.99 15.82 -10.82
CA ILE A 412 -8.61 15.57 -10.40
C ILE A 412 -8.37 14.09 -10.66
N GLU A 413 -7.47 13.77 -11.58
CA GLU A 413 -7.31 12.42 -12.11
C GLU A 413 -6.36 11.57 -11.27
N SER A 414 -5.26 12.17 -10.72
CA SER A 414 -4.15 11.43 -10.10
C SER A 414 -3.56 12.04 -8.82
N GLY A 415 -3.96 13.23 -8.42
CA GLY A 415 -3.37 13.95 -7.29
C GLY A 415 -2.11 14.76 -7.65
N GLY A 416 -1.46 15.36 -6.62
CA GLY A 416 -0.31 16.24 -6.81
C GLY A 416 1.03 15.61 -6.40
N GLY A 417 2.13 16.31 -6.72
CA GLY A 417 3.49 15.86 -6.41
C GLY A 417 4.02 14.79 -7.37
N SER A 418 4.70 13.77 -6.86
CA SER A 418 5.29 12.70 -7.66
C SER A 418 4.26 11.87 -8.43
N ALA A 419 3.01 11.82 -7.98
CA ALA A 419 1.91 11.12 -8.66
C ALA A 419 1.24 11.94 -9.78
N LYS A 420 1.60 13.22 -9.98
CA LYS A 420 0.97 14.08 -10.98
C LYS A 420 1.29 13.61 -12.42
N VAL A 421 0.23 13.41 -13.20
CA VAL A 421 0.34 13.16 -14.66
C VAL A 421 -0.24 14.35 -15.42
N HIS A 422 0.53 14.88 -16.37
CA HIS A 422 0.07 15.96 -17.26
C HIS A 422 -0.40 15.35 -18.59
N THR A 423 -1.73 15.32 -18.81
CA THR A 423 -2.32 14.74 -20.01
C THR A 423 -3.57 15.48 -20.45
N LYS A 424 -3.84 15.47 -21.75
CA LYS A 424 -5.11 15.92 -22.33
C LYS A 424 -6.10 14.77 -22.58
N LEU A 425 -5.68 13.55 -22.32
CA LEU A 425 -6.49 12.34 -22.54
C LEU A 425 -7.47 12.12 -21.36
N THR A 426 -8.32 13.11 -21.08
CA THR A 426 -9.28 13.03 -19.98
C THR A 426 -10.71 13.14 -20.47
N THR A 427 -11.62 12.44 -19.81
CA THR A 427 -13.06 12.49 -20.10
C THR A 427 -13.78 13.38 -19.08
N SER A 428 -14.87 14.01 -19.51
CA SER A 428 -15.68 14.91 -18.70
C SER A 428 -16.98 14.23 -18.25
N LEU A 429 -17.30 14.33 -16.96
CA LEU A 429 -18.58 13.85 -16.43
C LEU A 429 -19.75 14.53 -17.15
N MET A 430 -19.75 15.88 -17.19
CA MET A 430 -20.81 16.65 -17.85
C MET A 430 -20.79 16.43 -19.38
N GLY A 431 -19.59 16.36 -20.00
CA GLY A 431 -19.46 16.12 -21.44
C GLY A 431 -20.05 14.77 -21.85
N THR A 432 -19.80 13.71 -21.09
CA THR A 432 -20.40 12.40 -21.36
C THR A 432 -21.92 12.39 -21.05
N ALA A 433 -22.35 13.08 -19.97
CA ALA A 433 -23.78 13.22 -19.69
C ALA A 433 -24.53 13.91 -20.86
N LYS A 434 -23.94 14.91 -21.51
CA LYS A 434 -24.48 15.55 -22.72
C LYS A 434 -24.59 14.57 -23.90
N GLN A 435 -23.62 13.69 -24.06
CA GLN A 435 -23.66 12.66 -25.12
C GLN A 435 -24.80 11.64 -24.86
N ILE A 436 -25.09 11.29 -23.61
CA ILE A 436 -26.12 10.32 -23.25
C ILE A 436 -27.51 10.96 -23.25
N ALA A 437 -27.67 12.11 -22.56
CA ALA A 437 -28.98 12.75 -22.36
C ALA A 437 -29.37 13.71 -23.49
N GLY A 438 -28.43 14.15 -24.32
CA GLY A 438 -28.58 15.21 -25.30
C GLY A 438 -28.11 16.58 -24.79
N GLU A 439 -27.51 17.35 -25.67
CA GLU A 439 -26.88 18.65 -25.35
C GLU A 439 -27.86 19.63 -24.68
N ASP A 440 -29.12 19.69 -25.14
CA ASP A 440 -30.14 20.60 -24.65
C ASP A 440 -30.69 20.22 -23.26
N ASN A 441 -30.46 18.96 -22.82
CA ASN A 441 -30.91 18.46 -21.53
C ASN A 441 -29.89 18.67 -20.41
N VAL A 442 -28.71 19.26 -20.70
CA VAL A 442 -27.65 19.46 -19.73
C VAL A 442 -27.23 20.92 -19.69
N CYS A 443 -27.30 21.54 -18.51
CA CYS A 443 -26.78 22.90 -18.30
C CYS A 443 -25.78 22.94 -17.13
N PHE A 444 -25.09 24.09 -17.00
CA PHE A 444 -24.09 24.29 -15.97
C PHE A 444 -24.32 25.61 -15.23
N GLY A 445 -24.29 25.58 -13.89
CA GLY A 445 -24.31 26.76 -13.02
C GLY A 445 -25.67 27.39 -12.81
N GLU A 446 -26.76 26.80 -13.32
CA GLU A 446 -28.13 27.26 -13.13
C GLU A 446 -29.10 26.09 -12.95
N ILE A 447 -30.13 26.29 -12.13
CA ILE A 447 -31.22 25.33 -11.98
C ILE A 447 -32.38 25.84 -12.80
N LYS A 448 -32.69 25.20 -13.95
CA LYS A 448 -33.83 25.54 -14.79
C LYS A 448 -35.14 25.02 -14.21
N ALA A 449 -36.26 25.64 -14.59
CA ALA A 449 -37.56 25.23 -14.11
C ALA A 449 -37.90 23.75 -14.44
N ASP A 450 -37.44 23.28 -15.59
CA ASP A 450 -37.62 21.92 -16.09
C ASP A 450 -36.47 20.94 -15.74
N THR A 451 -35.50 21.37 -14.92
CA THR A 451 -34.48 20.47 -14.40
C THR A 451 -35.10 19.31 -13.59
N ASP A 452 -34.69 18.08 -13.85
CA ASP A 452 -35.14 16.91 -13.10
C ASP A 452 -34.20 16.65 -11.91
N VAL A 453 -32.86 16.72 -12.18
CA VAL A 453 -31.82 16.39 -11.20
C VAL A 453 -30.70 17.42 -11.23
N VAL A 454 -30.26 17.81 -10.04
CA VAL A 454 -29.05 18.63 -9.84
C VAL A 454 -27.88 17.70 -9.51
N VAL A 455 -26.80 17.76 -10.31
CA VAL A 455 -25.58 16.99 -10.11
C VAL A 455 -24.48 17.93 -9.66
N ILE A 456 -23.93 17.70 -8.47
CA ILE A 456 -22.94 18.57 -7.85
C ILE A 456 -21.64 17.77 -7.70
N ALA A 457 -20.58 18.17 -8.42
CA ALA A 457 -19.28 17.55 -8.33
C ALA A 457 -18.34 18.40 -7.47
N ALA A 458 -17.95 17.89 -6.30
CA ALA A 458 -17.09 18.55 -5.33
C ALA A 458 -15.73 17.86 -5.21
N THR A 459 -14.70 18.65 -4.89
CA THR A 459 -13.32 18.16 -4.81
C THR A 459 -12.70 18.31 -3.42
N ALA A 460 -11.86 17.35 -3.05
CA ALA A 460 -10.90 17.49 -1.98
C ALA A 460 -9.51 17.14 -2.51
N TRP A 461 -8.59 18.10 -2.42
CA TRP A 461 -7.23 17.98 -2.94
C TRP A 461 -6.31 17.24 -1.97
N GLY A 462 -5.40 16.42 -2.52
CA GLY A 462 -4.28 15.82 -1.80
C GLY A 462 -3.04 15.82 -2.68
N GLN A 463 -1.89 15.97 -2.03
CA GLN A 463 -0.60 16.02 -2.72
C GLN A 463 0.55 15.66 -1.80
N GLU A 464 1.67 15.34 -2.38
CA GLU A 464 2.94 15.19 -1.71
C GLU A 464 3.43 16.52 -1.09
N GLY A 465 4.00 16.42 0.12
CA GLY A 465 4.59 17.55 0.86
C GLY A 465 3.63 18.28 1.79
N TRP A 466 2.34 17.98 1.76
CA TRP A 466 1.32 18.68 2.55
C TRP A 466 0.26 17.70 3.05
N ASP A 467 0.02 17.69 4.37
CA ASP A 467 -1.16 17.05 4.94
C ASP A 467 -2.38 17.98 4.83
N ARG A 468 -3.57 17.38 4.86
CA ARG A 468 -4.83 18.11 4.82
C ARG A 468 -5.05 18.90 6.11
N PHE A 469 -5.67 20.08 6.01
CA PHE A 469 -6.03 20.89 7.17
C PHE A 469 -7.34 20.45 7.80
N GLU A 470 -8.23 19.84 7.01
CA GLU A 470 -9.55 19.36 7.43
C GLU A 470 -9.96 18.13 6.61
N MET A 471 -10.75 17.26 7.23
CA MET A 471 -11.35 16.10 6.59
C MET A 471 -12.63 16.51 5.86
N ASP A 472 -12.53 17.47 4.94
CA ASP A 472 -13.65 18.01 4.18
C ASP A 472 -13.18 18.39 2.76
N VAL A 473 -14.14 18.79 1.91
CA VAL A 473 -13.82 19.49 0.67
C VAL A 473 -13.32 20.91 0.99
N ALA A 474 -12.56 21.51 0.08
CA ALA A 474 -12.06 22.88 0.30
C ALA A 474 -13.19 23.87 0.64
N PRO A 475 -12.95 24.92 1.45
CA PRO A 475 -14.02 25.84 1.88
C PRO A 475 -14.85 26.43 0.75
N SER A 476 -14.23 26.83 -0.36
CA SER A 476 -14.94 27.33 -1.56
C SER A 476 -15.79 26.26 -2.26
N GLU A 477 -15.30 25.01 -2.29
CA GLU A 477 -16.05 23.87 -2.82
C GLU A 477 -17.24 23.55 -1.90
N LYS A 478 -17.06 23.62 -0.58
CA LYS A 478 -18.12 23.41 0.41
C LYS A 478 -19.21 24.46 0.31
N GLU A 479 -18.84 25.73 0.18
CA GLU A 479 -19.82 26.82 0.00
C GLU A 479 -20.65 26.61 -1.29
N MET A 480 -20.00 26.28 -2.41
CA MET A 480 -20.67 25.96 -3.67
C MET A 480 -21.60 24.76 -3.51
N LEU A 481 -21.11 23.65 -2.93
CA LEU A 481 -21.87 22.42 -2.72
C LEU A 481 -23.12 22.69 -1.85
N MET A 482 -22.97 23.32 -0.69
CA MET A 482 -24.08 23.60 0.23
C MET A 482 -25.09 24.55 -0.38
N THR A 483 -24.64 25.55 -1.15
CA THR A 483 -25.53 26.46 -1.86
C THR A 483 -26.34 25.73 -2.93
N ALA A 484 -25.70 24.93 -3.76
CA ALA A 484 -26.36 24.17 -4.81
C ALA A 484 -27.37 23.14 -4.24
N VAL A 485 -27.01 22.44 -3.14
CA VAL A 485 -27.92 21.52 -2.44
C VAL A 485 -29.15 22.28 -1.92
N ARG A 486 -28.95 23.37 -1.19
CA ARG A 486 -30.04 24.21 -0.64
C ARG A 486 -30.98 24.71 -1.74
N ASP A 487 -30.42 25.26 -2.81
CA ASP A 487 -31.19 25.84 -3.92
C ASP A 487 -31.94 24.75 -4.70
N ALA A 488 -31.33 23.57 -4.89
CA ALA A 488 -32.01 22.41 -5.48
C ALA A 488 -33.19 21.95 -4.64
N LYS A 489 -33.04 21.83 -3.33
CA LYS A 489 -34.09 21.42 -2.42
C LYS A 489 -35.23 22.48 -2.37
N ALA A 490 -34.90 23.77 -2.35
CA ALA A 490 -35.88 24.85 -2.43
C ALA A 490 -36.67 24.82 -3.73
N ALA A 491 -36.05 24.41 -4.84
CA ALA A 491 -36.72 24.19 -6.13
C ALA A 491 -37.44 22.83 -6.27
N GLY A 492 -37.41 22.00 -5.23
CA GLY A 492 -38.05 20.68 -5.22
C GLY A 492 -37.36 19.66 -6.13
N LYS A 493 -36.05 19.85 -6.40
CA LYS A 493 -35.26 18.99 -7.30
C LYS A 493 -34.54 17.88 -6.52
N ARG A 494 -34.28 16.76 -7.21
CA ARG A 494 -33.46 15.67 -6.70
C ARG A 494 -31.97 16.02 -6.82
N VAL A 495 -31.13 15.50 -5.92
CA VAL A 495 -29.72 15.88 -5.80
C VAL A 495 -28.82 14.64 -5.87
N VAL A 496 -27.83 14.68 -6.76
CA VAL A 496 -26.70 13.75 -6.79
C VAL A 496 -25.42 14.51 -6.43
N VAL A 497 -24.69 14.02 -5.46
CA VAL A 497 -23.33 14.51 -5.14
C VAL A 497 -22.30 13.54 -5.68
N VAL A 498 -21.31 14.07 -6.41
CA VAL A 498 -20.16 13.31 -6.93
C VAL A 498 -18.91 13.80 -6.22
N LEU A 499 -18.26 12.92 -5.48
CA LEU A 499 -17.08 13.19 -4.66
C LEU A 499 -15.81 12.79 -5.41
N ASN A 500 -15.09 13.79 -5.93
CA ASN A 500 -13.75 13.61 -6.50
C ASN A 500 -12.71 14.00 -5.43
N VAL A 501 -12.36 13.04 -4.59
CA VAL A 501 -11.70 13.30 -3.31
C VAL A 501 -10.46 12.44 -3.10
N VAL A 502 -9.49 12.99 -2.38
CA VAL A 502 -8.22 12.35 -2.02
C VAL A 502 -8.40 11.09 -1.16
N GLY A 503 -9.46 11.04 -0.35
CA GLY A 503 -9.78 10.00 0.63
C GLY A 503 -11.05 10.37 1.39
N PRO A 504 -11.24 9.91 2.64
CA PRO A 504 -12.42 10.22 3.43
C PRO A 504 -12.69 11.71 3.57
N VAL A 505 -13.96 12.10 3.45
CA VAL A 505 -14.45 13.46 3.69
C VAL A 505 -15.70 13.41 4.56
N ASP A 506 -15.93 14.48 5.34
CA ASP A 506 -17.16 14.64 6.12
C ASP A 506 -18.32 15.04 5.21
N VAL A 507 -19.31 14.18 5.12
CA VAL A 507 -20.52 14.38 4.30
C VAL A 507 -21.74 14.77 5.14
N SER A 508 -21.57 14.96 6.46
CA SER A 508 -22.68 15.13 7.42
C SER A 508 -23.61 16.28 7.09
N ASP A 509 -23.07 17.36 6.51
CA ASP A 509 -23.82 18.58 6.25
C ASP A 509 -24.81 18.45 5.05
N TYR A 510 -24.60 17.49 4.16
CA TYR A 510 -25.39 17.37 2.93
C TYR A 510 -25.92 15.94 2.63
N GLU A 511 -25.45 14.93 3.35
CA GLU A 511 -25.85 13.54 3.09
C GLU A 511 -27.36 13.33 3.19
N ALA A 512 -28.03 13.97 4.18
CA ALA A 512 -29.46 13.83 4.36
C ALA A 512 -30.26 14.42 3.18
N ASP A 513 -29.74 15.46 2.55
CA ASP A 513 -30.38 16.16 1.43
C ASP A 513 -30.01 15.61 0.05
N ALA A 514 -28.90 14.86 -0.05
CA ALA A 514 -28.48 14.17 -1.26
C ALA A 514 -29.29 12.88 -1.46
N ASP A 515 -29.92 12.72 -2.60
CA ASP A 515 -30.64 11.49 -2.97
C ASP A 515 -29.70 10.36 -3.40
N ALA A 516 -28.51 10.73 -3.91
CA ALA A 516 -27.44 9.79 -4.19
C ALA A 516 -26.05 10.44 -3.98
N ILE A 517 -25.09 9.64 -3.58
CA ILE A 517 -23.68 10.05 -3.40
C ILE A 517 -22.79 9.03 -4.10
N LEU A 518 -21.98 9.51 -5.07
CA LEU A 518 -21.02 8.72 -5.83
C LEU A 518 -19.60 9.17 -5.48
N CYS A 519 -18.75 8.28 -4.98
CA CYS A 519 -17.35 8.55 -4.71
C CYS A 519 -16.50 8.05 -5.87
N VAL A 520 -15.83 8.96 -6.55
CA VAL A 520 -14.96 8.63 -7.68
C VAL A 520 -13.48 8.64 -7.29
N PHE A 521 -13.13 9.02 -6.06
CA PHE A 521 -11.74 9.28 -5.64
C PHE A 521 -10.98 10.08 -6.72
N TYR A 522 -9.75 9.66 -7.09
CA TYR A 522 -9.02 10.14 -8.26
C TYR A 522 -9.08 9.05 -9.34
N PRO A 523 -9.94 9.22 -10.35
CA PRO A 523 -10.40 8.08 -11.14
C PRO A 523 -9.59 7.84 -12.43
N GLY A 524 -8.46 8.53 -12.62
CA GLY A 524 -7.72 8.48 -13.88
C GLY A 524 -8.46 9.14 -15.06
N MET A 525 -7.91 8.98 -16.27
CA MET A 525 -8.35 9.72 -17.46
C MET A 525 -9.77 9.37 -17.95
N GLU A 526 -10.29 8.19 -17.63
CA GLU A 526 -11.62 7.75 -18.07
C GLU A 526 -12.71 7.92 -16.99
N GLY A 527 -12.34 8.48 -15.83
CA GLY A 527 -13.27 8.63 -14.71
C GLY A 527 -14.53 9.41 -15.00
N GLY A 528 -14.43 10.49 -15.80
CA GLY A 528 -15.60 11.29 -16.16
C GLY A 528 -16.63 10.53 -16.98
N ARG A 529 -16.15 9.71 -17.93
CA ARG A 529 -16.98 8.83 -18.75
C ARG A 529 -17.69 7.77 -17.91
N VAL A 530 -16.91 7.05 -17.09
CA VAL A 530 -17.46 5.99 -16.25
C VAL A 530 -18.46 6.52 -15.23
N ALA A 531 -18.16 7.65 -14.56
CA ALA A 531 -19.08 8.27 -13.62
C ALA A 531 -20.42 8.65 -14.27
N ALA A 532 -20.39 9.25 -15.48
CA ALA A 532 -21.63 9.54 -16.22
C ALA A 532 -22.40 8.25 -16.55
N GLN A 533 -21.73 7.22 -17.05
CA GLN A 533 -22.34 5.93 -17.38
C GLN A 533 -22.96 5.24 -16.16
N ILE A 534 -22.36 5.40 -14.98
CA ILE A 534 -22.96 4.96 -13.71
C ILE A 534 -24.23 5.76 -13.47
N LEU A 535 -24.22 7.09 -13.55
CA LEU A 535 -25.43 7.89 -13.31
C LEU A 535 -26.61 7.43 -14.19
N PHE A 536 -26.36 7.07 -15.44
CA PHE A 536 -27.39 6.60 -16.37
C PHE A 536 -27.61 5.07 -16.40
N GLY A 537 -26.89 4.33 -15.58
CA GLY A 537 -27.03 2.88 -15.48
C GLY A 537 -26.47 2.08 -16.65
N GLU A 538 -25.62 2.66 -17.48
CA GLU A 538 -24.89 1.92 -18.50
C GLU A 538 -23.77 1.07 -17.86
N VAL A 539 -23.23 1.55 -16.74
CA VAL A 539 -22.34 0.81 -15.84
C VAL A 539 -23.07 0.56 -14.51
N ASN A 540 -23.02 -0.67 -14.02
CA ASN A 540 -23.51 -1.02 -12.69
C ASN A 540 -22.36 -0.89 -11.67
N PRO A 541 -22.40 0.05 -10.71
CA PRO A 541 -21.29 0.26 -9.78
C PRO A 541 -21.00 -1.00 -8.96
N SER A 542 -19.74 -1.26 -8.73
CA SER A 542 -19.25 -2.43 -7.98
C SER A 542 -18.07 -2.14 -7.08
N GLY A 543 -17.59 -0.90 -7.03
CA GLY A 543 -16.52 -0.46 -6.14
C GLY A 543 -16.92 -0.59 -4.67
N LYS A 544 -15.95 -0.92 -3.82
CA LYS A 544 -16.10 -1.02 -2.37
C LYS A 544 -15.03 -0.16 -1.69
N LEU A 545 -15.39 0.55 -0.64
CA LEU A 545 -14.45 1.41 0.08
C LEU A 545 -13.25 0.61 0.61
N PRO A 546 -12.03 1.00 0.29
CA PRO A 546 -10.82 0.39 0.85
C PRO A 546 -10.41 1.05 2.17
N VAL A 547 -11.21 2.00 2.64
CA VAL A 547 -10.98 2.82 3.81
C VAL A 547 -12.29 3.19 4.48
N THR A 548 -12.29 3.24 5.80
CA THR A 548 -13.44 3.71 6.58
C THR A 548 -13.63 5.22 6.42
N PHE A 549 -14.87 5.67 6.22
CA PHE A 549 -15.24 7.09 6.28
C PHE A 549 -15.76 7.41 7.68
N PRO A 550 -15.00 8.11 8.54
CA PRO A 550 -15.51 8.54 9.85
C PRO A 550 -16.64 9.55 9.67
N LYS A 551 -17.50 9.67 10.68
CA LYS A 551 -18.52 10.76 10.68
C LYS A 551 -17.86 12.12 10.78
N ARG A 552 -16.84 12.23 11.61
CA ARG A 552 -16.06 13.45 11.85
C ARG A 552 -14.62 13.04 12.13
N TYR A 553 -13.68 13.92 11.86
CA TYR A 553 -12.26 13.66 12.11
C TYR A 553 -11.97 13.23 13.56
N LYS A 554 -12.68 13.81 14.54
CA LYS A 554 -12.50 13.45 15.95
C LYS A 554 -12.86 12.00 16.31
N ASP A 555 -13.54 11.31 15.43
CA ASP A 555 -13.90 9.91 15.59
C ASP A 555 -12.78 8.97 15.04
N ALA A 556 -11.72 9.52 14.43
CA ALA A 556 -10.57 8.75 13.94
C ALA A 556 -9.68 8.27 15.11
N PRO A 557 -9.08 7.06 15.02
CA PRO A 557 -8.22 6.53 16.08
C PRO A 557 -6.98 7.39 16.36
N THR A 558 -6.56 8.17 15.38
CA THR A 558 -5.37 9.02 15.38
C THR A 558 -5.64 10.46 15.81
N TYR A 559 -6.92 10.81 16.04
CA TYR A 559 -7.30 12.16 16.45
C TYR A 559 -6.56 12.62 17.70
N GLY A 560 -5.93 13.79 17.61
CA GLY A 560 -5.13 14.36 18.69
C GLY A 560 -3.68 13.83 18.76
N ASN A 561 -3.33 12.87 17.90
CA ASN A 561 -1.98 12.32 17.80
C ASN A 561 -1.35 12.51 16.40
N PHE A 562 -2.16 12.72 15.37
CA PHE A 562 -1.69 13.08 14.03
C PHE A 562 -1.63 14.63 13.91
N PRO A 563 -0.57 15.23 13.32
CA PRO A 563 0.67 14.63 12.82
C PRO A 563 1.80 14.54 13.86
N GLY A 564 1.48 14.46 15.14
CA GLY A 564 2.42 14.44 16.25
C GLY A 564 2.80 15.84 16.73
N CYS A 565 3.82 15.92 17.55
CA CYS A 565 4.30 17.16 18.16
C CYS A 565 5.83 17.19 18.19
N ALA A 566 6.42 18.37 17.90
CA ALA A 566 7.86 18.59 17.95
C ALA A 566 8.72 17.60 17.11
N GLY A 567 8.16 17.05 16.04
CA GLY A 567 8.84 16.08 15.18
C GLY A 567 8.82 14.65 15.69
N GLU A 568 7.96 14.36 16.67
CA GLU A 568 7.74 13.01 17.19
C GLU A 568 6.26 12.63 17.08
N VAL A 569 5.98 11.38 16.76
CA VAL A 569 4.62 10.82 16.76
C VAL A 569 4.65 9.40 17.31
N PHE A 570 3.75 9.10 18.23
CA PHE A 570 3.59 7.76 18.78
C PHE A 570 2.36 7.09 18.15
N TYR A 571 2.53 5.91 17.58
CA TYR A 571 1.44 5.12 16.99
C TYR A 571 0.68 4.36 18.08
N GLY A 572 0.03 5.12 18.97
CA GLY A 572 -0.65 4.59 20.15
C GLY A 572 -1.89 3.76 19.87
N GLU A 573 -2.45 3.87 18.69
CA GLU A 573 -3.54 3.02 18.21
C GLU A 573 -3.07 1.57 17.96
N GLY A 574 -1.78 1.35 17.83
CA GLY A 574 -1.19 0.04 17.63
C GLY A 574 -1.74 -0.65 16.37
N ILE A 575 -2.33 -1.82 16.54
CA ILE A 575 -2.95 -2.58 15.44
C ILE A 575 -4.39 -2.13 15.12
N LEU A 576 -4.97 -1.21 15.92
CA LEU A 576 -6.34 -0.73 15.74
C LEU A 576 -6.40 0.42 14.73
N VAL A 577 -6.05 0.13 13.48
CA VAL A 577 -6.12 1.06 12.35
C VAL A 577 -7.42 0.82 11.57
N GLY A 578 -8.05 1.91 11.10
CA GLY A 578 -9.26 1.83 10.28
C GLY A 578 -10.41 1.07 10.96
N TYR A 579 -11.11 0.22 10.20
CA TYR A 579 -12.27 -0.54 10.70
C TYR A 579 -11.95 -1.41 11.93
N ARG A 580 -10.68 -1.84 12.10
CA ARG A 580 -10.27 -2.57 13.30
C ARG A 580 -10.56 -1.77 14.57
N TYR A 581 -10.31 -0.47 14.53
CA TYR A 581 -10.66 0.45 15.62
C TYR A 581 -12.17 0.64 15.73
N TYR A 582 -12.83 1.01 14.63
CA TYR A 582 -14.26 1.36 14.65
C TYR A 582 -15.12 0.21 15.14
N ASP A 583 -14.87 -0.99 14.64
CA ASP A 583 -15.61 -2.18 15.01
C ASP A 583 -15.31 -2.64 16.45
N THR A 584 -14.02 -2.58 16.88
CA THR A 584 -13.62 -3.03 18.22
C THR A 584 -14.08 -2.06 19.32
N LYS A 585 -14.09 -0.75 19.03
CA LYS A 585 -14.52 0.28 20.00
C LYS A 585 -16.00 0.67 19.85
N ASP A 586 -16.75 -0.01 18.98
CA ASP A 586 -18.17 0.28 18.65
C ASP A 586 -18.40 1.75 18.26
N VAL A 587 -17.45 2.34 17.55
CA VAL A 587 -17.58 3.69 16.98
C VAL A 587 -18.21 3.58 15.60
N LYS A 588 -19.43 4.06 15.42
CA LYS A 588 -20.12 3.94 14.13
C LYS A 588 -19.57 4.93 13.11
N PRO A 589 -18.93 4.45 12.02
CA PRO A 589 -18.48 5.31 10.95
C PRO A 589 -19.65 5.90 10.14
N ARG A 590 -19.34 6.77 9.18
CA ARG A 590 -20.31 7.22 8.18
C ARG A 590 -20.52 6.12 7.13
N TYR A 591 -19.44 5.61 6.57
CA TYR A 591 -19.43 4.44 5.71
C TYR A 591 -18.33 3.50 6.18
N ALA A 592 -18.67 2.25 6.36
CA ALA A 592 -17.74 1.24 6.84
C ALA A 592 -16.72 0.82 5.76
N PHE A 593 -15.61 0.25 6.17
CA PHE A 593 -14.69 -0.45 5.28
C PHE A 593 -15.43 -1.54 4.48
N GLY A 594 -15.18 -1.62 3.19
CA GLY A 594 -15.86 -2.56 2.28
C GLY A 594 -17.24 -2.11 1.82
N HIS A 595 -17.79 -0.97 2.31
CA HIS A 595 -19.07 -0.44 1.88
C HIS A 595 -19.07 -0.02 0.41
N GLY A 596 -20.15 -0.28 -0.30
CA GLY A 596 -20.39 0.14 -1.66
C GLY A 596 -21.67 -0.51 -2.18
N LEU A 597 -22.53 0.30 -2.81
CA LEU A 597 -23.84 -0.11 -3.33
C LEU A 597 -23.73 -0.52 -4.80
N SER A 598 -24.69 -1.32 -5.23
CA SER A 598 -24.89 -1.72 -6.62
C SER A 598 -26.35 -1.44 -7.01
N TYR A 599 -26.63 -1.33 -8.30
CA TYR A 599 -28.01 -1.38 -8.79
C TYR A 599 -28.61 -2.78 -8.71
N SER A 600 -27.76 -3.81 -8.58
CA SER A 600 -28.18 -5.18 -8.30
C SER A 600 -28.23 -5.43 -6.79
N LYS A 601 -29.02 -6.42 -6.37
CA LYS A 601 -29.10 -6.87 -4.99
C LYS A 601 -28.54 -8.28 -4.89
N PHE A 602 -27.74 -8.51 -3.87
CA PHE A 602 -27.10 -9.80 -3.63
C PHE A 602 -27.46 -10.34 -2.26
N GLU A 603 -27.57 -11.65 -2.16
CA GLU A 603 -27.74 -12.40 -0.94
C GLU A 603 -26.48 -13.25 -0.71
N ILE A 604 -25.85 -13.10 0.46
CA ILE A 604 -24.74 -13.90 0.91
C ILE A 604 -25.27 -14.79 2.02
N SER A 605 -25.20 -16.12 1.84
CA SER A 605 -25.85 -17.09 2.73
C SER A 605 -25.09 -18.41 2.78
N ASP A 606 -25.62 -19.36 3.58
CA ASP A 606 -25.19 -20.76 3.63
C ASP A 606 -23.68 -20.93 3.84
N LEU A 607 -23.11 -20.13 4.78
CA LEU A 607 -21.73 -20.35 5.18
C LEU A 607 -21.59 -21.68 5.90
N THR A 608 -20.78 -22.57 5.33
CA THR A 608 -20.48 -23.89 5.89
C THR A 608 -18.98 -24.11 5.98
N LEU A 609 -18.58 -24.90 6.96
CA LEU A 609 -17.19 -25.36 7.12
C LEU A 609 -17.16 -26.87 6.82
N ASP A 610 -16.12 -27.33 6.16
CA ASP A 610 -15.95 -28.76 5.86
C ASP A 610 -15.75 -29.60 7.14
N HIS A 611 -15.22 -28.99 8.18
CA HIS A 611 -15.18 -29.54 9.55
C HIS A 611 -15.17 -28.41 10.59
N THR A 612 -15.53 -28.73 11.83
CA THR A 612 -15.65 -27.75 12.92
C THR A 612 -14.47 -27.77 13.88
N VAL A 613 -13.53 -28.68 13.70
CA VAL A 613 -12.28 -28.80 14.46
C VAL A 613 -11.15 -28.97 13.46
N VAL A 614 -10.14 -28.14 13.58
CA VAL A 614 -8.93 -28.20 12.73
C VAL A 614 -7.69 -28.31 13.60
N ASN A 615 -6.81 -29.27 13.28
CA ASN A 615 -5.52 -29.42 13.95
C ASN A 615 -4.39 -28.96 13.01
N TYR A 616 -3.94 -27.73 13.22
CA TYR A 616 -2.89 -27.15 12.38
C TYR A 616 -1.48 -27.72 12.64
N ASP A 617 -1.27 -28.46 13.71
CA ASP A 617 0.00 -29.19 13.89
C ASP A 617 0.10 -30.43 12.99
N ASN A 618 -1.02 -30.90 12.46
CA ASN A 618 -1.11 -31.97 11.49
C ASN A 618 -1.18 -31.46 10.04
N GLU A 619 -0.87 -30.18 9.80
CA GLU A 619 -0.97 -29.55 8.47
C GLU A 619 -2.40 -29.61 7.85
N GLU A 620 -3.43 -29.73 8.69
CA GLU A 620 -4.82 -29.70 8.24
C GLU A 620 -5.16 -28.29 7.73
N THR A 621 -6.13 -28.19 6.84
CA THR A 621 -6.68 -26.93 6.33
C THR A 621 -8.18 -26.92 6.49
N LEU A 622 -8.76 -25.79 6.85
CA LEU A 622 -10.20 -25.60 6.96
C LEU A 622 -10.72 -24.93 5.70
N THR A 623 -11.77 -25.48 5.10
CA THR A 623 -12.44 -24.87 3.94
C THR A 623 -13.76 -24.25 4.37
N ALA A 624 -13.86 -22.94 4.21
CA ALA A 624 -15.12 -22.22 4.35
C ALA A 624 -15.78 -22.08 2.97
N SER A 625 -17.06 -22.44 2.87
CA SER A 625 -17.87 -22.31 1.64
C SER A 625 -19.05 -21.41 1.91
N VAL A 626 -19.26 -20.40 1.07
CA VAL A 626 -20.36 -19.44 1.19
C VAL A 626 -21.06 -19.25 -0.15
N LYS A 627 -22.37 -19.20 -0.14
CA LYS A 627 -23.19 -18.95 -1.32
C LYS A 627 -23.42 -17.44 -1.50
N VAL A 628 -23.27 -16.98 -2.74
CA VAL A 628 -23.67 -15.64 -3.16
C VAL A 628 -24.63 -15.76 -4.33
N ARG A 629 -25.75 -15.00 -4.28
CA ARG A 629 -26.81 -15.02 -5.29
C ARG A 629 -27.20 -13.60 -5.67
N ASN A 630 -27.38 -13.34 -6.95
CA ASN A 630 -28.00 -12.14 -7.46
C ASN A 630 -29.53 -12.29 -7.41
N VAL A 631 -30.19 -11.52 -6.55
CA VAL A 631 -31.65 -11.57 -6.36
C VAL A 631 -32.39 -10.46 -7.11
N SER A 632 -31.70 -9.78 -8.04
CA SER A 632 -32.26 -8.74 -8.89
C SER A 632 -32.37 -9.17 -10.35
N ASP A 633 -32.97 -8.33 -11.17
CA ASP A 633 -33.19 -8.52 -12.61
C ASP A 633 -32.05 -7.97 -13.49
N ARG A 634 -30.98 -7.48 -12.89
CA ARG A 634 -29.80 -6.90 -13.54
C ARG A 634 -28.55 -7.66 -13.15
N ALA A 635 -27.67 -7.92 -14.13
CA ALA A 635 -26.35 -8.44 -13.86
C ALA A 635 -25.52 -7.43 -13.04
N GLY A 636 -24.70 -7.93 -12.13
CA GLY A 636 -23.86 -7.07 -11.30
C GLY A 636 -22.73 -7.85 -10.63
N LYS A 637 -21.79 -7.10 -10.08
CA LYS A 637 -20.65 -7.66 -9.35
C LYS A 637 -20.83 -7.42 -7.85
N GLU A 638 -20.46 -8.42 -7.03
CA GLU A 638 -20.41 -8.30 -5.58
C GLU A 638 -19.04 -8.78 -5.06
N VAL A 639 -18.60 -8.19 -3.95
CA VAL A 639 -17.39 -8.62 -3.23
C VAL A 639 -17.81 -9.35 -1.96
N VAL A 640 -17.57 -10.65 -1.94
CA VAL A 640 -17.73 -11.45 -0.71
C VAL A 640 -16.44 -11.31 0.10
N GLN A 641 -16.60 -10.83 1.34
CA GLN A 641 -15.52 -10.55 2.28
C GLN A 641 -15.56 -11.56 3.41
N ILE A 642 -14.42 -12.17 3.70
CA ILE A 642 -14.27 -13.16 4.78
C ILE A 642 -13.42 -12.54 5.88
N TYR A 643 -14.02 -12.40 7.04
CA TYR A 643 -13.37 -11.96 8.26
C TYR A 643 -13.21 -13.12 9.23
N ILE A 644 -12.18 -13.07 10.04
CA ILE A 644 -11.97 -14.00 11.15
C ILE A 644 -12.04 -13.21 12.46
N SER A 645 -12.77 -13.78 13.41
CA SER A 645 -12.84 -13.33 14.80
C SER A 645 -12.22 -14.40 15.71
N ASP A 646 -11.29 -14.01 16.53
CA ASP A 646 -10.81 -14.82 17.64
C ASP A 646 -11.75 -14.60 18.81
N VAL A 647 -12.41 -15.67 19.30
CA VAL A 647 -13.46 -15.53 20.33
C VAL A 647 -12.88 -15.19 21.69
N LYS A 648 -11.67 -15.68 21.96
CA LYS A 648 -10.93 -15.43 23.20
C LYS A 648 -9.44 -15.53 22.93
N SER A 649 -8.74 -14.42 23.05
CA SER A 649 -7.31 -14.31 22.78
C SER A 649 -6.53 -13.86 24.00
N THR A 650 -5.30 -14.32 24.12
CA THR A 650 -4.33 -13.85 25.13
C THR A 650 -3.83 -12.45 24.80
N LEU A 651 -3.63 -12.16 23.51
CA LEU A 651 -3.29 -10.82 23.04
C LEU A 651 -4.54 -10.00 22.74
N ASP A 652 -4.48 -8.70 23.00
CA ASP A 652 -5.51 -7.78 22.51
C ASP A 652 -5.62 -7.87 21.00
N LYS A 653 -6.77 -8.26 20.48
CA LYS A 653 -7.07 -8.37 19.05
C LYS A 653 -8.26 -7.50 18.64
N PRO A 654 -8.34 -7.09 17.37
CA PRO A 654 -9.59 -6.55 16.83
C PRO A 654 -10.69 -7.60 16.91
N VAL A 655 -11.95 -7.16 17.06
CA VAL A 655 -13.10 -8.08 17.07
C VAL A 655 -13.21 -8.93 15.81
N LYS A 656 -12.64 -8.48 14.71
CA LYS A 656 -12.50 -9.24 13.44
C LYS A 656 -11.46 -8.61 12.54
N GLU A 657 -10.92 -9.41 11.65
CA GLU A 657 -9.95 -9.01 10.65
C GLU A 657 -10.28 -9.62 9.30
N LEU A 658 -10.17 -8.83 8.22
CA LEU A 658 -10.27 -9.33 6.85
C LEU A 658 -9.12 -10.32 6.60
N LYS A 659 -9.45 -11.51 6.11
CA LYS A 659 -8.45 -12.55 5.80
C LYS A 659 -8.55 -13.07 4.35
N ALA A 660 -9.71 -12.87 3.70
CA ALA A 660 -9.88 -13.20 2.29
C ALA A 660 -11.07 -12.44 1.69
N PHE A 661 -11.08 -12.31 0.37
CA PHE A 661 -12.20 -11.76 -0.38
C PHE A 661 -12.23 -12.32 -1.80
N ARG A 662 -13.41 -12.18 -2.45
CA ARG A 662 -13.55 -12.48 -3.87
C ARG A 662 -14.65 -11.64 -4.51
N LYS A 663 -14.32 -10.97 -5.63
CA LYS A 663 -15.27 -10.26 -6.46
C LYS A 663 -15.81 -11.20 -7.54
N VAL A 664 -17.13 -11.26 -7.71
CA VAL A 664 -17.78 -12.12 -8.68
C VAL A 664 -18.85 -11.39 -9.47
N LEU A 665 -18.95 -11.68 -10.76
CA LEU A 665 -20.02 -11.23 -11.64
C LEU A 665 -21.14 -12.27 -11.67
N LEU A 666 -22.36 -11.86 -11.36
CA LEU A 666 -23.54 -12.74 -11.37
C LEU A 666 -24.62 -12.18 -12.29
N GLN A 667 -25.15 -13.03 -13.17
CA GLN A 667 -26.36 -12.73 -13.96
C GLN A 667 -27.61 -12.72 -13.08
N PRO A 668 -28.73 -12.18 -13.54
CA PRO A 668 -30.01 -12.25 -12.80
C PRO A 668 -30.34 -13.67 -12.36
N SER A 669 -30.65 -13.83 -11.07
CA SER A 669 -30.95 -15.12 -10.43
C SER A 669 -29.80 -16.15 -10.36
N GLU A 670 -28.60 -15.79 -10.86
CA GLU A 670 -27.42 -16.65 -10.76
C GLU A 670 -26.93 -16.74 -9.31
N GLU A 671 -26.48 -17.93 -8.94
CA GLU A 671 -25.82 -18.17 -7.66
C GLU A 671 -24.48 -18.90 -7.88
N GLN A 672 -23.51 -18.61 -7.02
CA GLN A 672 -22.23 -19.28 -6.96
C GLN A 672 -21.89 -19.66 -5.52
N VAL A 673 -21.20 -20.77 -5.34
CA VAL A 673 -20.58 -21.15 -4.08
C VAL A 673 -19.09 -20.80 -4.16
N LEU A 674 -18.65 -19.93 -3.27
CA LEU A 674 -17.26 -19.52 -3.17
C LEU A 674 -16.60 -20.28 -2.04
N THR A 675 -15.40 -20.78 -2.27
CA THR A 675 -14.61 -21.50 -1.26
C THR A 675 -13.36 -20.69 -0.88
N PHE A 676 -13.05 -20.69 0.40
CA PHE A 676 -11.90 -20.01 0.98
C PHE A 676 -11.15 -20.97 1.90
N GLN A 677 -9.85 -21.08 1.70
CA GLN A 677 -8.98 -21.85 2.59
C GLN A 677 -8.61 -20.99 3.78
N ILE A 678 -8.89 -21.47 4.98
CA ILE A 678 -8.48 -20.81 6.24
C ILE A 678 -7.24 -21.55 6.74
N THR A 679 -6.11 -20.90 6.64
CA THR A 679 -4.80 -21.48 6.98
C THR A 679 -4.35 -21.01 8.36
N LYS A 680 -3.40 -21.76 8.97
CA LYS A 680 -2.76 -21.36 10.23
C LYS A 680 -2.20 -19.93 10.17
N ASP A 681 -1.58 -19.55 9.06
CA ASP A 681 -0.97 -18.24 8.89
C ASP A 681 -1.97 -17.08 8.94
N MET A 682 -3.22 -17.29 8.51
CA MET A 682 -4.28 -16.29 8.63
C MET A 682 -4.69 -16.00 10.06
N LEU A 683 -4.44 -16.94 10.99
CA LEU A 683 -4.84 -16.85 12.40
C LEU A 683 -3.72 -16.35 13.31
N LYS A 684 -2.48 -16.31 12.80
CA LYS A 684 -1.33 -15.84 13.55
C LYS A 684 -1.43 -14.39 13.93
N SER A 685 -0.94 -14.07 15.12
CA SER A 685 -0.63 -12.72 15.59
C SER A 685 0.85 -12.63 15.96
N TYR A 686 1.41 -11.45 15.92
CA TYR A 686 2.80 -11.23 16.29
C TYR A 686 2.92 -10.96 17.79
N ASP A 687 3.68 -11.79 18.49
CA ASP A 687 4.03 -11.55 19.89
C ASP A 687 5.31 -10.70 19.97
N PRO A 688 5.23 -9.46 20.47
CA PRO A 688 6.40 -8.57 20.54
C PRO A 688 7.38 -8.96 21.65
N GLU A 689 6.94 -9.70 22.68
CA GLU A 689 7.79 -10.17 23.77
C GLU A 689 8.68 -11.34 23.33
N HIS A 690 8.07 -12.32 22.65
CA HIS A 690 8.78 -13.48 22.11
C HIS A 690 9.35 -13.25 20.70
N LYS A 691 8.99 -12.13 20.07
CA LYS A 691 9.41 -11.75 18.70
C LYS A 691 9.13 -12.84 17.68
N CYS A 692 7.93 -13.39 17.71
CA CYS A 692 7.52 -14.44 16.79
C CYS A 692 6.04 -14.32 16.42
N TRP A 693 5.69 -14.94 15.29
CA TRP A 693 4.32 -15.13 14.86
C TRP A 693 3.77 -16.42 15.45
N ASP A 694 2.65 -16.35 16.17
CA ASP A 694 2.02 -17.50 16.76
C ASP A 694 0.51 -17.55 16.51
N CYS A 695 -0.04 -18.77 16.49
CA CYS A 695 -1.45 -19.07 16.38
C CYS A 695 -1.93 -19.70 17.68
N GLU A 696 -2.86 -19.04 18.36
CA GLU A 696 -3.45 -19.56 19.59
C GLU A 696 -4.43 -20.70 19.29
N ALA A 697 -4.43 -21.74 20.13
CA ALA A 697 -5.50 -22.71 20.16
C ALA A 697 -6.76 -22.09 20.77
N GLY A 698 -7.94 -22.46 20.26
CA GLY A 698 -9.18 -21.90 20.77
C GLY A 698 -10.29 -21.81 19.74
N TYR A 699 -11.38 -21.17 20.12
CA TYR A 699 -12.52 -20.97 19.24
C TYR A 699 -12.36 -19.71 18.37
N TYR A 700 -12.60 -19.88 17.08
CA TYR A 700 -12.64 -18.83 16.10
C TYR A 700 -13.99 -18.80 15.37
N GLU A 701 -14.35 -17.67 14.80
CA GLU A 701 -15.50 -17.53 13.92
C GLU A 701 -15.07 -17.05 12.53
N VAL A 702 -15.54 -17.72 11.47
CA VAL A 702 -15.54 -17.20 10.11
C VAL A 702 -16.79 -16.35 9.96
N LEU A 703 -16.61 -15.11 9.48
CA LEU A 703 -17.69 -14.15 9.24
C LEU A 703 -17.68 -13.81 7.76
N ALA A 704 -18.80 -13.98 7.08
CA ALA A 704 -18.96 -13.66 5.66
C ALA A 704 -19.95 -12.52 5.47
N GLY A 705 -19.56 -11.52 4.68
CA GLY A 705 -20.37 -10.33 4.40
C GLY A 705 -19.88 -9.58 3.18
N ASN A 706 -20.34 -8.33 2.99
CA ASN A 706 -19.92 -7.44 1.91
C ASN A 706 -19.44 -6.06 2.39
N ALA A 707 -19.34 -5.87 3.69
CA ALA A 707 -18.71 -4.75 4.37
C ALA A 707 -18.35 -5.16 5.81
N SER A 708 -17.48 -4.43 6.48
CA SER A 708 -17.07 -4.76 7.84
C SER A 708 -18.24 -4.68 8.83
N ASP A 709 -19.19 -3.79 8.61
CA ASP A 709 -20.41 -3.65 9.42
C ASP A 709 -21.64 -4.40 8.84
N ASN A 710 -21.48 -5.11 7.72
CA ASN A 710 -22.56 -5.88 7.10
C ASN A 710 -22.17 -7.36 6.92
N ILE A 711 -22.18 -8.08 8.04
CA ILE A 711 -21.92 -9.53 8.11
C ILE A 711 -23.23 -10.27 7.97
N SER A 712 -23.33 -11.11 6.92
CA SER A 712 -24.54 -11.86 6.59
C SER A 712 -24.65 -13.20 7.31
N CYS A 713 -23.54 -13.89 7.50
CA CYS A 713 -23.51 -15.20 8.14
C CYS A 713 -22.17 -15.45 8.84
N LYS A 714 -22.19 -16.40 9.81
CA LYS A 714 -21.02 -16.79 10.57
C LYS A 714 -21.02 -18.28 10.88
N ALA A 715 -19.83 -18.84 11.07
CA ALA A 715 -19.63 -20.22 11.45
C ALA A 715 -18.45 -20.34 12.43
N LYS A 716 -18.64 -21.10 13.51
CA LYS A 716 -17.65 -21.29 14.58
C LYS A 716 -16.86 -22.56 14.38
N PHE A 717 -15.56 -22.53 14.68
CA PHE A 717 -14.67 -23.69 14.63
C PHE A 717 -13.66 -23.65 15.78
N LEU A 718 -13.09 -24.81 16.09
CA LEU A 718 -12.08 -25.00 17.13
C LEU A 718 -10.72 -25.23 16.45
N VAL A 719 -9.75 -24.43 16.80
CA VAL A 719 -8.35 -24.60 16.41
C VAL A 719 -7.61 -25.38 17.48
N LYS A 720 -6.92 -26.44 17.04
CA LYS A 720 -5.94 -27.15 17.84
C LYS A 720 -4.57 -26.92 17.22
N CYS A 721 -3.64 -26.39 17.98
CA CYS A 721 -2.24 -26.21 17.60
C CYS A 721 -1.39 -26.01 18.84
N ARG A 722 -0.10 -26.30 18.71
CA ARG A 722 0.88 -25.83 19.69
C ARG A 722 1.07 -24.34 19.54
N SER A 723 1.05 -23.65 20.67
CA SER A 723 1.23 -22.21 20.75
C SER A 723 2.21 -21.88 21.88
N ILE A 724 2.92 -20.75 21.75
CA ILE A 724 3.74 -20.20 22.84
C ILE A 724 2.91 -19.86 24.07
N TYR A 725 1.60 -19.68 23.93
CA TYR A 725 0.66 -19.39 25.01
C TYR A 725 0.12 -20.64 25.70
N ASN A 726 0.35 -21.83 25.16
CA ASN A 726 0.07 -23.06 25.89
C ASN A 726 1.01 -23.16 27.13
N TYR A 727 0.55 -23.79 28.17
CA TYR A 727 1.39 -23.97 29.34
C TYR A 727 2.73 -24.62 28.97
N ASN A 728 3.80 -23.98 29.39
CA ASN A 728 5.16 -24.39 29.12
C ASN A 728 6.07 -23.97 30.29
N GLU A 729 7.34 -24.28 30.20
CA GLU A 729 8.32 -23.99 31.25
C GLU A 729 8.44 -22.50 31.63
N LYS A 730 8.09 -21.60 30.73
CA LYS A 730 8.12 -20.13 30.92
C LYS A 730 6.81 -19.56 31.46
N THR A 731 5.75 -20.39 31.55
CA THR A 731 4.48 -19.92 32.08
C THR A 731 4.66 -19.53 33.56
N MET A 732 4.09 -18.40 33.97
CA MET A 732 4.16 -17.94 35.35
C MET A 732 3.45 -18.90 36.27
N LEU A 733 4.03 -19.15 37.43
CA LEU A 733 3.49 -20.09 38.45
C LEU A 733 2.04 -19.76 38.80
N CYS A 734 1.69 -18.49 39.04
CA CYS A 734 0.33 -18.10 39.37
C CYS A 734 -0.68 -18.39 38.25
N VAL A 735 -0.25 -18.31 36.97
CA VAL A 735 -1.11 -18.59 35.82
C VAL A 735 -1.41 -20.07 35.69
N ILE A 736 -0.39 -20.92 35.74
CA ILE A 736 -0.55 -22.36 35.58
C ILE A 736 -1.27 -22.97 36.80
N HIS A 737 -1.04 -22.45 38.01
CA HIS A 737 -1.67 -22.93 39.23
C HIS A 737 -3.14 -22.46 39.33
N ALA A 738 -3.55 -21.41 38.64
CA ALA A 738 -4.95 -20.99 38.57
C ALA A 738 -5.82 -22.00 37.80
N ASP A 739 -5.23 -22.79 36.90
CA ASP A 739 -5.92 -23.92 36.26
C ASP A 739 -5.79 -25.18 37.12
N GLU A 740 -6.89 -25.56 37.80
CA GLU A 740 -6.91 -26.75 38.63
C GLU A 740 -6.49 -28.04 37.90
N ARG A 741 -6.66 -28.13 36.59
CA ARG A 741 -6.28 -29.29 35.79
C ARG A 741 -4.75 -29.36 35.69
N ALA A 742 -4.11 -28.23 35.41
CA ALA A 742 -2.66 -28.11 35.32
C ALA A 742 -2.01 -28.33 36.68
N ALA A 743 -2.55 -27.72 37.74
CA ALA A 743 -2.08 -27.93 39.12
C ALA A 743 -2.12 -29.41 39.49
N LYS A 744 -3.25 -30.11 39.25
CA LYS A 744 -3.40 -31.55 39.54
C LYS A 744 -2.40 -32.43 38.76
N ILE A 745 -2.08 -32.10 37.53
CA ILE A 745 -1.07 -32.83 36.73
C ILE A 745 0.31 -32.67 37.38
N ILE A 746 0.67 -31.43 37.73
CA ILE A 746 1.96 -31.13 38.33
C ILE A 746 2.08 -31.83 39.69
N ASP A 747 1.08 -31.66 40.56
CA ASP A 747 1.07 -32.26 41.91
C ASP A 747 1.15 -33.77 41.82
N ALA A 748 0.37 -34.43 40.98
CA ALA A 748 0.40 -35.88 40.81
C ALA A 748 1.78 -36.42 40.36
N GLN A 749 2.49 -35.71 39.54
CA GLN A 749 3.84 -36.09 39.10
C GLN A 749 4.87 -35.89 40.22
N LEU A 750 4.77 -34.80 40.97
CA LEU A 750 5.64 -34.55 42.12
C LEU A 750 5.40 -35.58 43.23
N GLU A 751 4.13 -35.86 43.55
CA GLU A 751 3.76 -36.89 44.53
C GLU A 751 4.25 -38.31 44.15
N ALA A 752 4.17 -38.66 42.87
CA ALA A 752 4.69 -39.92 42.32
C ALA A 752 6.22 -40.06 42.52
N LEU A 753 6.91 -38.96 42.64
CA LEU A 753 8.35 -38.90 42.93
C LEU A 753 8.66 -38.72 44.42
N HIS A 754 7.65 -38.71 45.28
CA HIS A 754 7.75 -38.45 46.74
C HIS A 754 8.33 -37.06 47.04
N ILE A 755 8.08 -36.08 46.20
CA ILE A 755 8.44 -34.68 46.40
C ILE A 755 7.30 -33.97 47.15
N ASP A 756 7.65 -33.16 48.15
CA ASP A 756 6.67 -32.43 48.93
C ASP A 756 6.06 -31.28 48.13
N VAL A 757 4.78 -31.36 47.81
CA VAL A 757 4.04 -30.33 47.10
C VAL A 757 3.82 -29.04 47.91
N SER A 758 4.07 -29.03 49.22
CA SER A 758 4.00 -27.81 50.03
C SER A 758 5.00 -26.74 49.58
N ASP A 759 6.13 -27.14 49.01
CA ASP A 759 7.13 -26.24 48.45
C ASP A 759 6.57 -25.44 47.27
N MET A 760 5.61 -25.99 46.50
CA MET A 760 4.89 -25.31 45.43
C MET A 760 3.98 -24.18 45.98
N ALA A 761 3.29 -24.45 47.09
CA ALA A 761 2.46 -23.46 47.78
C ALA A 761 3.29 -22.29 48.32
N ASP A 762 4.45 -22.59 48.89
CA ASP A 762 5.40 -21.57 49.32
C ASP A 762 5.97 -20.76 48.15
N ALA A 763 6.31 -21.41 47.04
CA ALA A 763 6.75 -20.73 45.84
C ALA A 763 5.66 -19.82 45.26
N LEU A 764 4.41 -20.28 45.24
CA LEU A 764 3.25 -19.49 44.81
C LEU A 764 3.02 -18.24 45.67
N TYR A 765 3.20 -18.40 47.02
CA TYR A 765 3.03 -17.30 47.96
C TYR A 765 4.12 -16.22 47.84
N TYR A 766 5.38 -16.63 47.75
CA TYR A 766 6.52 -15.70 47.73
C TYR A 766 6.95 -15.25 46.34
N PHE A 767 6.73 -16.06 45.27
CA PHE A 767 7.23 -15.87 43.94
C PHE A 767 6.19 -16.18 42.84
N PRO A 768 4.97 -15.65 42.92
CA PRO A 768 3.87 -16.01 42.01
C PRO A 768 4.17 -15.75 40.51
N HIS A 769 5.06 -14.81 40.22
CA HIS A 769 5.44 -14.45 38.86
C HIS A 769 6.73 -15.13 38.38
N ARG A 770 7.24 -16.11 39.10
CA ARG A 770 8.38 -16.91 38.64
C ARG A 770 7.91 -17.91 37.57
N GLU A 771 8.77 -18.19 36.61
CA GLU A 771 8.51 -19.23 35.61
C GLU A 771 8.39 -20.61 36.30
N ILE A 772 7.36 -21.38 35.94
CA ILE A 772 7.11 -22.70 36.52
C ILE A 772 8.28 -23.66 36.30
N GLY A 773 8.94 -23.57 35.11
CA GLY A 773 10.10 -24.38 34.83
C GLY A 773 11.25 -24.17 35.80
N GLN A 774 11.50 -22.95 36.26
CA GLN A 774 12.52 -22.66 37.28
C GLN A 774 12.16 -23.21 38.62
N VAL A 775 10.87 -23.16 38.98
CA VAL A 775 10.37 -23.70 40.24
C VAL A 775 10.49 -25.22 40.28
N LEU A 776 10.01 -25.89 39.22
CA LEU A 776 10.08 -27.35 39.08
C LEU A 776 11.53 -27.83 39.02
N HIS A 777 12.39 -27.13 38.31
CA HIS A 777 13.82 -27.47 38.27
C HIS A 777 14.46 -27.42 39.65
N SER A 778 14.16 -26.36 40.44
CA SER A 778 14.65 -26.24 41.82
C SER A 778 14.13 -27.36 42.73
N MET A 779 12.84 -27.72 42.62
CA MET A 779 12.25 -28.81 43.42
C MET A 779 12.84 -30.17 43.05
N LEU A 780 13.00 -30.44 41.76
CA LEU A 780 13.59 -31.69 41.24
C LEU A 780 15.05 -31.79 41.60
N ASP A 781 15.83 -30.73 41.53
CA ASP A 781 17.28 -30.75 41.86
C ASP A 781 17.56 -31.13 43.31
N HIS A 782 16.71 -30.70 44.23
CA HIS A 782 16.84 -31.01 45.63
C HIS A 782 16.33 -32.42 46.01
N ALA A 783 15.59 -33.08 45.10
CA ALA A 783 15.07 -34.42 45.36
C ALA A 783 16.16 -35.49 45.23
N PRO A 784 16.23 -36.46 46.15
CA PRO A 784 17.23 -37.51 46.17
C PRO A 784 16.89 -38.65 45.18
N ILE A 785 16.68 -38.35 43.92
CA ILE A 785 16.29 -39.25 42.83
C ILE A 785 17.28 -39.16 41.66
N ASP A 786 17.29 -40.18 40.80
CA ASP A 786 18.19 -40.27 39.67
C ASP A 786 17.95 -39.14 38.66
N GLU A 787 19.02 -38.58 38.09
CA GLU A 787 18.94 -37.47 37.13
C GLU A 787 18.13 -37.79 35.85
N ALA A 788 18.16 -39.06 35.40
CA ALA A 788 17.36 -39.48 34.25
C ALA A 788 15.86 -39.47 34.60
N VAL A 789 15.50 -39.82 35.83
CA VAL A 789 14.10 -39.77 36.32
C VAL A 789 13.64 -38.32 36.48
N LYS A 790 14.50 -37.43 36.99
CA LYS A 790 14.19 -36.00 37.10
C LYS A 790 13.86 -35.39 35.75
N LYS A 791 14.75 -35.62 34.78
CA LYS A 791 14.57 -35.14 33.41
C LYS A 791 13.31 -35.70 32.77
N GLN A 792 13.06 -37.00 32.91
CA GLN A 792 11.85 -37.61 32.38
C GLN A 792 10.58 -37.04 33.02
N ALA A 793 10.56 -36.82 34.30
CA ALA A 793 9.42 -36.21 35.01
C ALA A 793 9.16 -34.78 34.54
N TYR A 794 10.22 -33.97 34.42
CA TYR A 794 10.13 -32.62 33.89
C TYR A 794 9.53 -32.57 32.48
N GLU A 795 10.02 -33.43 31.56
CA GLU A 795 9.49 -33.55 30.19
C GLU A 795 8.01 -34.01 30.21
N GLN A 796 7.65 -34.99 31.04
CA GLN A 796 6.27 -35.50 31.13
C GLN A 796 5.30 -34.47 31.72
N ILE A 797 5.73 -33.64 32.68
CA ILE A 797 4.90 -32.55 33.20
C ILE A 797 4.56 -31.59 32.06
N PHE A 798 5.57 -31.09 31.33
CA PHE A 798 5.33 -30.10 30.30
C PHE A 798 4.66 -30.67 29.05
N GLU A 799 4.82 -31.95 28.75
CA GLU A 799 4.03 -32.63 27.73
C GLU A 799 2.54 -32.67 28.12
N ALA A 800 2.26 -33.03 29.38
CA ALA A 800 0.89 -33.17 29.86
C ALA A 800 0.17 -31.81 30.05
N VAL A 801 0.82 -30.84 30.66
CA VAL A 801 0.21 -29.50 30.88
C VAL A 801 0.13 -28.72 29.58
N GLY A 802 1.10 -28.84 28.66
CA GLY A 802 1.08 -28.22 27.36
C GLY A 802 0.03 -28.79 26.40
N ALA A 803 -0.47 -30.00 26.71
CA ALA A 803 -1.57 -30.62 25.96
C ALA A 803 -2.97 -30.20 26.44
N LEU A 804 -3.07 -29.42 27.55
CA LEU A 804 -4.34 -28.94 28.05
C LEU A 804 -4.98 -27.96 27.07
N ASP A 805 -6.26 -28.14 26.82
CA ASP A 805 -7.05 -27.15 26.08
C ASP A 805 -7.38 -25.99 27.02
N ILE A 806 -6.62 -24.89 26.83
CA ILE A 806 -6.78 -23.66 27.62
C ILE A 806 -7.90 -22.75 27.06
N SER A 807 -8.53 -23.09 25.94
CA SER A 807 -9.66 -22.36 25.38
C SER A 807 -10.94 -22.45 26.22
N GLU A 808 -10.98 -23.38 27.16
CA GLU A 808 -12.11 -23.58 28.11
C GLU A 808 -11.99 -22.74 29.41
N LEU A 809 -10.84 -22.08 29.62
CA LEU A 809 -10.64 -21.17 30.77
C LEU A 809 -11.18 -19.79 30.46
#